data_a3e5d9cf754b2c1e30e346869911520f
#
_entry.id   a3e5d9cf754b2c1e30e346869911520f
#
_cell.length_a   1.000
_cell.length_b   1.000
_cell.length_c   1.000
_cell.angle_alpha   90.00
_cell.angle_beta   90.00
_cell.angle_gamma   90.00
#
_symmetry.space_group_name_H-M   'P 1'
#
loop_
_entity.id
_entity.type
_entity.pdbx_description
1 polymer ?
#
loop_
_entity_poly.entity_id
_entity_poly.type
_entity_poly.pdbx_seq_one_letter_code
_entity_poly.pdbx_strand_id
1 'polypeptide(L)'
;MAEAKSVPVLFVTDTIVLPGMVVPIALDDAARAAIDAAQASESGQLLIAPRLEDRYPSHGVIAKILQVGRIAGGGTAAVVRGERRAQIGAGASGPGAALWVEVTEVPEAEATDEVKALTAEYKKLLLAMLQRREAWEIIDYVNRLSDPSALADTSGYASYLSNAQKRQLLETVDVAERLRVLIDWTSDHLAEVEVSDKIAEDVREGMEKTQKEFLLRQQLAAIRKELGEGEPDGSDDYRARVEAAELPEKVREAALREVGKLERSSDQSPESGWIRTWLDTVLDLPWNVKTEDSTDLKAAREVLDADHHGLDDVKDRIVEYLAVRARRAQRGLQVVGGRGSGAVMVLAGPPGVGKTSLGESVARALGRKFVRVALGGVRDEAEIRGHRRTYVGALPGRIVRAIGEAGSMNPVVLLDEIDKVGSDYRGDPSAALLEVLDPAQNHTFRDHYLDLDLDLSDVVFLATANVIENIPSALLDRMELVAIDGYTEDDKVAIARDYLLPRQRDRAALTEDEVAVSDAALRKIAADYTREPGVRQFERLLAKALRKATTKLVDDPRPITIDEPDLVDYLGRPRFMPESAERTAVPGVATGLAVTGLGGDVLYIEAGSTDGDPGLQLTGQLGDVMKESAQIALSYVRSHAAELGVDPKTLDRRIHVHVPAGAVPKDGPSAGVTMVTALVSMATGRQVRSDVGMTGEATLNGRVLPIGGVKQKLLAAQRAGLSTVFIPQRNEPDLDDVPAEVLEALDVRPMTDVAEIVAQALEPAASAATAAA
;
A
#
# COMPACT_ATOMS: atom_id res chain seq x y z
N MET A 1 -2.09 -40.86 36.09
CA MET A 1 -2.30 -39.38 36.04
C MET A 1 -0.96 -38.77 36.33
N ALA A 2 -0.42 -37.90 35.45
CA ALA A 2 0.82 -37.19 35.71
C ALA A 2 0.61 -36.28 36.94
N GLU A 3 1.49 -36.35 37.93
CA GLU A 3 1.42 -35.49 39.11
C GLU A 3 1.68 -34.05 38.73
N ALA A 4 0.76 -33.17 39.11
CA ALA A 4 0.96 -31.73 38.94
C ALA A 4 2.07 -31.26 39.89
N LYS A 5 3.07 -30.56 39.36
CA LYS A 5 4.19 -30.01 40.12
C LYS A 5 4.10 -28.49 40.08
N SER A 6 4.42 -27.82 41.18
CA SER A 6 4.56 -26.37 41.20
C SER A 6 6.00 -25.98 40.90
N VAL A 7 6.23 -25.17 39.89
CA VAL A 7 7.56 -24.69 39.51
C VAL A 7 7.55 -23.17 39.28
N PRO A 8 8.68 -22.49 39.52
CA PRO A 8 8.79 -21.07 39.16
C PRO A 8 8.76 -20.93 37.61
N VAL A 9 8.09 -19.92 37.12
CA VAL A 9 7.95 -19.66 35.68
C VAL A 9 8.69 -18.39 35.27
N LEU A 10 9.38 -18.48 34.11
CA LEU A 10 10.01 -17.37 33.43
C LEU A 10 9.36 -17.18 32.04
N PHE A 11 8.78 -16.02 31.82
CA PHE A 11 8.25 -15.64 30.50
C PHE A 11 9.32 -14.94 29.67
N VAL A 12 9.60 -15.48 28.48
CA VAL A 12 10.60 -14.95 27.55
C VAL A 12 9.90 -14.37 26.30
N THR A 13 10.38 -13.21 25.82
CA THR A 13 9.78 -12.48 24.69
C THR A 13 10.43 -12.81 23.36
N ASP A 14 11.75 -12.94 23.33
CA ASP A 14 12.51 -12.92 22.07
C ASP A 14 12.92 -14.32 21.56
N THR A 15 12.73 -15.35 22.37
CA THR A 15 13.17 -16.71 22.04
C THR A 15 12.14 -17.74 22.48
N ILE A 16 11.80 -18.64 21.57
CA ILE A 16 10.98 -19.82 21.89
C ILE A 16 11.93 -20.98 22.22
N VAL A 17 11.84 -21.48 23.43
CA VAL A 17 12.65 -22.61 23.87
C VAL A 17 11.87 -23.90 23.67
N LEU A 18 12.48 -24.86 22.98
CA LEU A 18 11.94 -26.22 22.82
C LEU A 18 12.75 -27.20 23.67
N PRO A 19 12.23 -28.38 23.97
CA PRO A 19 13.00 -29.43 24.70
C PRO A 19 14.32 -29.74 23.97
N GLY A 20 15.36 -30.00 24.75
CA GLY A 20 16.72 -30.24 24.25
C GLY A 20 17.55 -28.99 23.96
N MET A 21 16.94 -27.82 23.80
CA MET A 21 17.67 -26.59 23.56
C MET A 21 18.48 -26.12 24.77
N VAL A 22 19.68 -25.60 24.47
CA VAL A 22 20.52 -24.91 25.46
C VAL A 22 20.59 -23.44 25.02
N VAL A 23 20.07 -22.56 25.87
CA VAL A 23 19.97 -21.14 25.54
C VAL A 23 20.47 -20.26 26.68
N PRO A 24 21.20 -19.17 26.39
CA PRO A 24 21.54 -18.16 27.38
C PRO A 24 20.33 -17.21 27.53
N ILE A 25 19.93 -16.92 28.75
CA ILE A 25 18.86 -15.98 29.10
C ILE A 25 19.48 -14.84 29.89
N ALA A 26 19.28 -13.61 29.42
CA ALA A 26 19.71 -12.42 30.14
C ALA A 26 18.92 -12.27 31.44
N LEU A 27 19.62 -11.89 32.52
CA LEU A 27 19.04 -11.78 33.85
C LEU A 27 18.51 -10.35 34.08
N ASP A 28 17.27 -10.12 33.72
CA ASP A 28 16.47 -9.03 34.26
C ASP A 28 15.94 -9.41 35.66
N ASP A 29 15.19 -8.53 36.29
CA ASP A 29 14.69 -8.76 37.67
C ASP A 29 13.74 -9.97 37.73
N ALA A 30 12.91 -10.19 36.73
CA ALA A 30 11.98 -11.32 36.67
C ALA A 30 12.72 -12.65 36.42
N ALA A 31 13.69 -12.66 35.51
CA ALA A 31 14.52 -13.83 35.24
C ALA A 31 15.38 -14.20 36.46
N ARG A 32 15.92 -13.19 37.12
CA ARG A 32 16.70 -13.41 38.36
C ARG A 32 15.85 -14.03 39.45
N ALA A 33 14.63 -13.46 39.68
CA ALA A 33 13.71 -14.01 40.69
C ALA A 33 13.32 -15.47 40.40
N ALA A 34 13.02 -15.79 39.12
CA ALA A 34 12.66 -17.15 38.70
C ALA A 34 13.84 -18.13 38.87
N ILE A 35 15.06 -17.73 38.54
CA ILE A 35 16.25 -18.55 38.65
C ILE A 35 16.63 -18.78 40.11
N ASP A 36 16.60 -17.75 40.95
CA ASP A 36 16.87 -17.85 42.38
C ASP A 36 15.84 -18.78 43.07
N ALA A 37 14.57 -18.66 42.71
CA ALA A 37 13.52 -19.53 43.21
C ALA A 37 13.71 -20.99 42.76
N ALA A 38 14.13 -21.22 41.51
CA ALA A 38 14.43 -22.55 41.00
C ALA A 38 15.64 -23.18 41.72
N GLN A 39 16.70 -22.42 41.95
CA GLN A 39 17.88 -22.90 42.69
C GLN A 39 17.60 -23.18 44.16
N ALA A 40 16.64 -22.47 44.77
CA ALA A 40 16.21 -22.70 46.13
C ALA A 40 15.20 -23.86 46.26
N SER A 41 14.61 -24.32 45.14
CA SER A 41 13.67 -25.45 45.12
C SER A 41 14.39 -26.79 45.13
N GLU A 42 13.79 -27.83 45.72
CA GLU A 42 14.35 -29.21 45.75
C GLU A 42 14.58 -29.77 44.32
N SER A 43 13.78 -29.37 43.35
CA SER A 43 13.88 -29.86 41.98
C SER A 43 14.96 -29.18 41.13
N GLY A 44 15.37 -27.94 41.48
CA GLY A 44 16.29 -27.14 40.68
C GLY A 44 15.79 -26.80 39.29
N GLN A 45 14.48 -26.92 39.04
CA GLN A 45 13.85 -26.75 37.75
C GLN A 45 13.01 -25.46 37.71
N LEU A 46 12.89 -24.86 36.52
CA LEU A 46 11.98 -23.76 36.21
C LEU A 46 11.22 -24.05 34.94
N LEU A 47 10.06 -23.43 34.78
CA LEU A 47 9.34 -23.44 33.53
C LEU A 47 9.74 -22.22 32.70
N ILE A 48 10.11 -22.44 31.46
CA ILE A 48 10.28 -21.36 30.46
C ILE A 48 9.10 -21.38 29.53
N ALA A 49 8.43 -20.24 29.38
CA ALA A 49 7.25 -20.11 28.54
C ALA A 49 7.33 -18.83 27.70
N PRO A 50 6.75 -18.82 26.49
CA PRO A 50 6.70 -17.60 25.68
C PRO A 50 5.79 -16.55 26.34
N ARG A 51 6.21 -15.29 26.33
CA ARG A 51 5.34 -14.18 26.71
C ARG A 51 4.44 -13.82 25.53
N LEU A 52 3.12 -13.86 25.75
CA LEU A 52 2.11 -13.52 24.76
C LEU A 52 1.40 -12.23 25.19
N GLU A 53 0.99 -11.39 24.22
CA GLU A 53 0.29 -10.14 24.51
C GLU A 53 -1.20 -10.37 24.80
N ASP A 54 -1.82 -11.35 24.13
CA ASP A 54 -3.27 -11.51 24.12
C ASP A 54 -3.78 -12.64 25.05
N ARG A 55 -2.91 -13.56 25.45
CA ARG A 55 -3.29 -14.75 26.25
C ARG A 55 -2.12 -15.30 27.05
N TYR A 56 -2.42 -16.12 28.05
CA TYR A 56 -1.40 -16.95 28.69
C TYR A 56 -1.02 -18.15 27.81
N PRO A 57 0.28 -18.51 27.72
CA PRO A 57 0.71 -19.69 26.96
C PRO A 57 0.13 -20.96 27.56
N SER A 58 -0.30 -21.89 26.69
CA SER A 58 -0.83 -23.20 27.12
C SER A 58 0.27 -24.19 27.48
N HIS A 59 1.44 -24.03 26.87
CA HIS A 59 2.59 -24.92 27.06
C HIS A 59 3.88 -24.14 27.30
N GLY A 60 4.80 -24.76 28.02
CA GLY A 60 6.15 -24.30 28.25
C GLY A 60 7.12 -25.47 28.31
N VAL A 61 8.36 -25.18 28.60
CA VAL A 61 9.42 -26.20 28.73
C VAL A 61 10.00 -26.16 30.16
N ILE A 62 9.94 -27.28 30.84
CA ILE A 62 10.68 -27.48 32.11
C ILE A 62 12.16 -27.48 31.76
N ALA A 63 12.91 -26.59 32.39
CA ALA A 63 14.31 -26.38 32.10
C ALA A 63 15.15 -26.50 33.39
N LYS A 64 16.40 -26.94 33.18
CA LYS A 64 17.42 -27.01 34.23
C LYS A 64 18.45 -25.91 34.01
N ILE A 65 18.86 -25.27 35.06
CA ILE A 65 19.93 -24.27 35.09
C ILE A 65 21.28 -24.99 35.03
N LEU A 66 22.05 -24.75 33.97
CA LEU A 66 23.38 -25.31 33.79
C LEU A 66 24.46 -24.44 34.45
N GLN A 67 24.38 -23.13 34.21
CA GLN A 67 25.37 -22.18 34.72
C GLN A 67 24.76 -20.79 34.83
N VAL A 68 25.17 -20.03 35.82
CA VAL A 68 24.90 -18.60 35.94
C VAL A 68 26.23 -17.84 35.89
N GLY A 69 26.38 -16.86 35.05
CA GLY A 69 27.63 -16.15 34.83
C GLY A 69 27.50 -14.85 34.05
N ARG A 70 28.64 -14.25 33.70
CA ARG A 70 28.69 -13.05 32.84
C ARG A 70 28.90 -13.45 31.38
N ILE A 71 28.16 -12.84 30.50
CA ILE A 71 28.33 -12.99 29.05
C ILE A 71 29.30 -11.95 28.47
N ALA A 72 29.91 -12.25 27.34
CA ALA A 72 30.73 -11.31 26.58
C ALA A 72 29.86 -10.08 26.23
N GLY A 73 30.15 -8.91 26.81
CA GLY A 73 29.34 -7.69 26.72
C GLY A 73 28.91 -7.10 28.07
N GLY A 74 29.24 -7.78 29.22
CA GLY A 74 29.13 -7.20 30.56
C GLY A 74 27.83 -7.48 31.30
N GLY A 75 26.83 -8.12 30.69
CA GLY A 75 25.59 -8.55 31.35
C GLY A 75 25.72 -9.87 32.08
N THR A 76 24.86 -10.11 33.10
CA THR A 76 24.69 -11.43 33.71
C THR A 76 23.64 -12.24 32.96
N ALA A 77 23.92 -13.53 32.74
CA ALA A 77 22.97 -14.44 32.08
C ALA A 77 23.02 -15.83 32.78
N ALA A 78 21.93 -16.56 32.62
CA ALA A 78 21.87 -17.96 32.97
C ALA A 78 21.80 -18.81 31.71
N VAL A 79 22.60 -19.87 31.65
CA VAL A 79 22.48 -20.89 30.60
C VAL A 79 21.53 -21.96 31.12
N VAL A 80 20.45 -22.16 30.40
CA VAL A 80 19.41 -23.13 30.73
C VAL A 80 19.28 -24.18 29.65
N ARG A 81 18.97 -25.42 30.06
CA ARG A 81 18.63 -26.49 29.12
C ARG A 81 17.17 -26.85 29.28
N GLY A 82 16.40 -26.77 28.20
CA GLY A 82 15.05 -27.30 28.12
C GLY A 82 15.08 -28.83 28.24
N GLU A 83 14.32 -29.41 29.16
CA GLU A 83 14.28 -30.86 29.35
C GLU A 83 13.04 -31.49 28.79
N ARG A 84 11.86 -31.01 29.20
CA ARG A 84 10.58 -31.61 28.85
C ARG A 84 9.50 -30.55 28.60
N ARG A 85 8.60 -30.86 27.68
CA ARG A 85 7.40 -30.07 27.44
C ARG A 85 6.42 -30.27 28.58
N ALA A 86 5.78 -29.19 29.01
CA ALA A 86 4.76 -29.24 30.05
C ALA A 86 3.56 -28.33 29.70
N GLN A 87 2.40 -28.79 30.05
CA GLN A 87 1.16 -28.01 30.02
C GLN A 87 1.11 -27.11 31.24
N ILE A 88 0.76 -25.85 31.07
CA ILE A 88 0.66 -24.84 32.10
C ILE A 88 -0.75 -24.89 32.69
N GLY A 89 -0.82 -25.06 34.01
CA GLY A 89 -2.06 -25.06 34.80
C GLY A 89 -2.31 -23.72 35.49
N ALA A 90 -2.86 -23.80 36.69
CA ALA A 90 -3.21 -22.61 37.47
C ALA A 90 -1.96 -21.95 38.08
N GLY A 91 -2.06 -20.66 38.39
CA GLY A 91 -1.04 -19.96 39.19
C GLY A 91 -0.93 -20.57 40.58
N ALA A 92 0.28 -20.80 41.03
CA ALA A 92 0.58 -21.38 42.34
C ALA A 92 1.30 -20.39 43.25
N SER A 93 1.25 -20.58 44.55
CA SER A 93 2.01 -19.79 45.50
C SER A 93 3.31 -20.52 45.82
N GLY A 94 4.44 -19.81 45.78
CA GLY A 94 5.76 -20.37 46.12
C GLY A 94 6.68 -19.34 46.77
N PRO A 95 7.83 -19.75 47.25
CA PRO A 95 8.76 -18.87 47.95
C PRO A 95 9.42 -17.86 46.99
N GLY A 96 9.72 -16.67 47.52
CA GLY A 96 10.44 -15.62 46.81
C GLY A 96 9.54 -14.69 45.98
N ALA A 97 10.18 -13.86 45.10
CA ALA A 97 9.50 -12.89 44.23
C ALA A 97 9.14 -13.47 42.88
N ALA A 98 9.38 -14.76 42.62
CA ALA A 98 9.06 -15.41 41.34
C ALA A 98 7.58 -15.71 41.20
N LEU A 99 7.11 -15.74 39.94
CA LEU A 99 5.81 -16.30 39.61
C LEU A 99 5.88 -17.83 39.62
N TRP A 100 4.86 -18.46 40.17
CA TRP A 100 4.77 -19.92 40.25
C TRP A 100 3.53 -20.42 39.51
N VAL A 101 3.67 -21.57 38.88
CA VAL A 101 2.57 -22.21 38.17
C VAL A 101 2.58 -23.72 38.41
N GLU A 102 1.40 -24.30 38.38
CA GLU A 102 1.25 -25.75 38.31
C GLU A 102 1.57 -26.20 36.89
N VAL A 103 2.35 -27.27 36.76
CA VAL A 103 2.68 -27.85 35.46
C VAL A 103 2.37 -29.34 35.44
N THR A 104 1.89 -29.83 34.34
CA THR A 104 1.71 -31.24 34.03
C THR A 104 2.65 -31.61 32.90
N GLU A 105 3.60 -32.53 33.17
CA GLU A 105 4.53 -32.98 32.13
C GLU A 105 3.74 -33.68 30.99
N VAL A 106 4.07 -33.35 29.76
CA VAL A 106 3.50 -34.01 28.59
C VAL A 106 4.24 -35.33 28.39
N PRO A 107 3.54 -36.46 28.47
CA PRO A 107 4.19 -37.76 28.27
C PRO A 107 4.60 -37.91 26.78
N GLU A 108 5.77 -38.49 26.56
CA GLU A 108 6.17 -38.88 25.20
C GLU A 108 5.37 -40.11 24.79
N ALA A 109 4.75 -40.02 23.60
CA ALA A 109 3.99 -41.12 23.00
C ALA A 109 4.95 -42.15 22.41
N GLU A 110 4.57 -43.43 22.47
CA GLU A 110 5.31 -44.50 21.77
C GLU A 110 5.32 -44.24 20.26
N ALA A 111 6.48 -44.41 19.63
CA ALA A 111 6.67 -44.18 18.21
C ALA A 111 5.93 -45.22 17.36
N THR A 112 4.80 -44.82 16.80
CA THR A 112 4.05 -45.62 15.81
C THR A 112 4.85 -45.75 14.52
N ASP A 113 4.46 -46.66 13.65
CA ASP A 113 5.15 -46.85 12.35
C ASP A 113 5.00 -45.60 11.45
N GLU A 114 3.90 -44.85 11.60
CA GLU A 114 3.71 -43.55 10.96
C GLU A 114 4.76 -42.54 11.46
N VAL A 115 4.93 -42.40 12.78
CA VAL A 115 5.92 -41.50 13.37
C VAL A 115 7.33 -41.87 12.93
N LYS A 116 7.66 -43.14 12.82
CA LYS A 116 8.97 -43.60 12.31
C LYS A 116 9.20 -43.17 10.86
N ALA A 117 8.18 -43.31 10.01
CA ALA A 117 8.23 -42.89 8.59
C ALA A 117 8.46 -41.38 8.48
N LEU A 118 7.65 -40.56 9.18
CA LEU A 118 7.79 -39.11 9.22
C LEU A 118 9.15 -38.66 9.77
N THR A 119 9.64 -39.37 10.80
CA THR A 119 10.99 -39.12 11.37
C THR A 119 12.09 -39.33 10.33
N ALA A 120 12.00 -40.39 9.56
CA ALA A 120 12.98 -40.67 8.50
C ALA A 120 12.93 -39.62 7.40
N GLU A 121 11.73 -39.20 7.02
CA GLU A 121 11.52 -38.16 6.00
C GLU A 121 12.05 -36.80 6.46
N TYR A 122 11.68 -36.34 7.66
CA TYR A 122 12.18 -35.09 8.22
C TYR A 122 13.69 -35.10 8.38
N LYS A 123 14.25 -36.22 8.88
CA LYS A 123 15.70 -36.40 9.02
C LYS A 123 16.43 -36.26 7.71
N LYS A 124 15.88 -36.83 6.62
CA LYS A 124 16.44 -36.71 5.25
C LYS A 124 16.48 -35.25 4.80
N LEU A 125 15.40 -34.50 4.98
CA LEU A 125 15.33 -33.07 4.61
C LEU A 125 16.31 -32.23 5.43
N LEU A 126 16.36 -32.45 6.74
CA LEU A 126 17.26 -31.76 7.66
C LEU A 126 18.74 -32.02 7.30
N LEU A 127 19.11 -33.27 6.99
CA LEU A 127 20.46 -33.62 6.57
C LEU A 127 20.80 -32.98 5.21
N ALA A 128 19.88 -32.95 4.27
CA ALA A 128 20.09 -32.27 2.98
C ALA A 128 20.36 -30.77 3.16
N MET A 129 19.64 -30.12 4.06
CA MET A 129 19.84 -28.71 4.39
C MET A 129 21.19 -28.45 5.08
N LEU A 130 21.57 -29.31 6.04
CA LEU A 130 22.83 -29.20 6.78
C LEU A 130 24.05 -29.47 5.90
N GLN A 131 23.94 -30.41 4.94
CA GLN A 131 24.99 -30.69 3.95
C GLN A 131 25.28 -29.48 3.06
N ARG A 132 24.23 -28.76 2.62
CA ARG A 132 24.40 -27.53 1.85
C ARG A 132 25.10 -26.41 2.62
N ARG A 133 24.92 -26.37 3.95
CA ARG A 133 25.56 -25.40 4.84
C ARG A 133 26.94 -25.84 5.33
N GLU A 134 27.45 -26.97 4.88
CA GLU A 134 28.71 -27.58 5.32
C GLU A 134 28.83 -27.76 6.85
N ALA A 135 27.68 -27.95 7.53
CA ALA A 135 27.59 -28.06 8.98
C ALA A 135 27.83 -29.49 9.50
N TRP A 136 29.00 -30.04 9.23
CA TRP A 136 29.37 -31.44 9.47
C TRP A 136 29.21 -31.88 10.93
N GLU A 137 29.55 -31.04 11.89
CA GLU A 137 29.42 -31.37 13.32
C GLU A 137 27.96 -31.58 13.75
N ILE A 138 27.03 -30.80 13.15
CA ILE A 138 25.60 -30.90 13.43
C ILE A 138 25.02 -32.14 12.74
N ILE A 139 25.50 -32.50 11.57
CA ILE A 139 25.11 -33.73 10.83
C ILE A 139 25.36 -34.98 11.69
N ASP A 140 26.51 -35.07 12.32
CA ASP A 140 26.86 -36.21 13.20
C ASP A 140 25.95 -36.26 14.44
N TYR A 141 25.58 -35.11 15.00
CA TYR A 141 24.64 -35.02 16.09
C TYR A 141 23.22 -35.49 15.67
N VAL A 142 22.70 -34.98 14.58
CA VAL A 142 21.38 -35.36 14.04
C VAL A 142 21.32 -36.85 13.69
N ASN A 143 22.41 -37.43 13.18
CA ASN A 143 22.48 -38.86 12.87
C ASN A 143 22.33 -39.75 14.08
N ARG A 144 22.83 -39.32 15.26
CA ARG A 144 22.73 -40.06 16.51
C ARG A 144 21.37 -39.96 17.20
N LEU A 145 20.54 -38.98 16.81
CA LEU A 145 19.20 -38.85 17.36
C LEU A 145 18.28 -39.96 16.86
N SER A 146 17.77 -40.77 17.76
CA SER A 146 16.82 -41.85 17.50
C SER A 146 15.40 -41.54 17.98
N ASP A 147 15.25 -40.59 18.91
CA ASP A 147 13.97 -40.18 19.44
C ASP A 147 13.29 -39.18 18.50
N PRO A 148 12.05 -39.49 18.03
CA PRO A 148 11.29 -38.62 17.12
C PRO A 148 11.00 -37.22 17.69
N SER A 149 10.68 -37.15 18.97
CA SER A 149 10.39 -35.89 19.65
C SER A 149 11.62 -35.00 19.73
N ALA A 150 12.74 -35.58 20.16
CA ALA A 150 14.03 -34.88 20.25
C ALA A 150 14.48 -34.38 18.86
N LEU A 151 14.28 -35.18 17.79
CA LEU A 151 14.59 -34.75 16.43
C LEU A 151 13.72 -33.57 15.99
N ALA A 152 12.41 -33.62 16.23
CA ALA A 152 11.51 -32.52 15.94
C ALA A 152 11.89 -31.23 16.68
N ASP A 153 12.25 -31.36 17.95
CA ASP A 153 12.58 -30.23 18.81
C ASP A 153 13.94 -29.57 18.48
N THR A 154 14.83 -30.24 17.69
CA THR A 154 16.04 -29.59 17.15
C THR A 154 15.71 -28.41 16.22
N SER A 155 14.53 -28.35 15.70
CA SER A 155 14.00 -27.23 14.89
C SER A 155 13.99 -25.89 15.64
N GLY A 156 14.06 -25.90 16.97
CA GLY A 156 14.23 -24.70 17.77
C GLY A 156 15.48 -23.88 17.39
N TYR A 157 16.54 -24.52 16.91
CA TYR A 157 17.75 -23.85 16.41
C TYR A 157 17.65 -23.38 14.95
N ALA A 158 16.59 -23.74 14.22
CA ALA A 158 16.44 -23.39 12.83
C ALA A 158 16.20 -21.87 12.67
N SER A 159 17.08 -21.21 11.91
CA SER A 159 17.00 -19.77 11.66
C SER A 159 15.93 -19.38 10.64
N TYR A 160 15.49 -20.34 9.80
CA TYR A 160 14.45 -20.12 8.80
C TYR A 160 13.02 -20.19 9.39
N LEU A 161 12.86 -20.71 10.60
CA LEU A 161 11.57 -20.75 11.27
C LEU A 161 11.35 -19.48 12.11
N SER A 162 10.21 -18.85 11.91
CA SER A 162 9.76 -17.71 12.70
C SER A 162 9.41 -18.11 14.13
N ASN A 163 9.41 -17.14 15.06
CA ASN A 163 8.98 -17.38 16.43
C ASN A 163 7.53 -17.89 16.53
N ALA A 164 6.65 -17.49 15.61
CA ALA A 164 5.28 -18.00 15.53
C ALA A 164 5.24 -19.50 15.21
N GLN A 165 6.05 -19.95 14.25
CA GLN A 165 6.17 -21.36 13.89
C GLN A 165 6.79 -22.19 15.01
N LYS A 166 7.84 -21.70 15.65
CA LYS A 166 8.45 -22.37 16.82
C LYS A 166 7.48 -22.48 18.00
N ARG A 167 6.64 -21.46 18.21
CA ARG A 167 5.57 -21.51 19.20
C ARG A 167 4.52 -22.56 18.86
N GLN A 168 4.10 -22.64 17.61
CA GLN A 168 3.19 -23.69 17.15
C GLN A 168 3.74 -25.07 17.46
N LEU A 169 5.03 -25.31 17.23
CA LEU A 169 5.70 -26.58 17.59
C LEU A 169 5.71 -26.84 19.10
N LEU A 170 5.86 -25.80 19.91
CA LEU A 170 5.79 -25.93 21.38
C LEU A 170 4.40 -26.33 21.85
N GLU A 171 3.36 -25.73 21.27
CA GLU A 171 1.95 -25.95 21.61
C GLU A 171 1.38 -27.26 21.02
N THR A 172 2.00 -27.81 19.96
CA THR A 172 1.59 -29.07 19.34
C THR A 172 2.17 -30.26 20.10
N VAL A 173 1.33 -30.98 20.84
CA VAL A 173 1.74 -32.11 21.66
C VAL A 173 2.04 -33.36 20.82
N ASP A 174 1.24 -33.61 19.77
CA ASP A 174 1.39 -34.77 18.88
C ASP A 174 2.67 -34.68 18.04
N VAL A 175 3.54 -35.69 18.17
CA VAL A 175 4.83 -35.76 17.46
C VAL A 175 4.62 -35.94 15.97
N ALA A 176 3.61 -36.70 15.53
CA ALA A 176 3.33 -36.90 14.11
C ALA A 176 2.92 -35.58 13.46
N GLU A 177 2.07 -34.80 14.13
CA GLU A 177 1.63 -33.50 13.63
C GLU A 177 2.80 -32.49 13.56
N ARG A 178 3.67 -32.48 14.60
CA ARG A 178 4.89 -31.65 14.57
C ARG A 178 5.80 -31.99 13.39
N LEU A 179 6.01 -33.28 13.14
CA LEU A 179 6.87 -33.76 12.05
C LEU A 179 6.30 -33.41 10.68
N ARG A 180 4.96 -33.52 10.47
CA ARG A 180 4.31 -33.14 9.22
C ARG A 180 4.54 -31.67 8.89
N VAL A 181 4.23 -30.81 9.87
CA VAL A 181 4.41 -29.35 9.72
C VAL A 181 5.89 -28.98 9.46
N LEU A 182 6.83 -29.66 10.13
CA LEU A 182 8.26 -29.46 9.91
C LEU A 182 8.73 -29.93 8.53
N ILE A 183 8.18 -31.04 8.03
CA ILE A 183 8.47 -31.53 6.67
C ILE A 183 8.03 -30.49 5.65
N ASP A 184 6.81 -29.97 5.75
CA ASP A 184 6.28 -28.96 4.85
C ASP A 184 7.16 -27.69 4.87
N TRP A 185 7.40 -27.10 6.04
CA TRP A 185 8.19 -25.88 6.14
C TRP A 185 9.65 -26.05 5.70
N THR A 186 10.25 -27.23 5.99
CA THR A 186 11.64 -27.50 5.60
C THR A 186 11.74 -27.75 4.10
N SER A 187 10.75 -28.40 3.51
CA SER A 187 10.67 -28.62 2.06
C SER A 187 10.51 -27.30 1.30
N ASP A 188 9.61 -26.43 1.78
CA ASP A 188 9.41 -25.11 1.18
C ASP A 188 10.69 -24.26 1.24
N HIS A 189 11.35 -24.24 2.39
CA HIS A 189 12.61 -23.52 2.53
C HIS A 189 13.74 -24.08 1.65
N LEU A 190 13.82 -25.40 1.52
CA LEU A 190 14.78 -26.03 0.60
C LEU A 190 14.53 -25.65 -0.85
N ALA A 191 13.25 -25.58 -1.26
CA ALA A 191 12.89 -25.15 -2.60
C ALA A 191 13.26 -23.68 -2.86
N GLU A 192 13.03 -22.78 -1.87
CA GLU A 192 13.45 -21.38 -1.96
C GLU A 192 14.98 -21.23 -2.09
N VAL A 193 15.74 -21.99 -1.30
CA VAL A 193 17.21 -21.99 -1.36
C VAL A 193 17.69 -22.53 -2.71
N GLU A 194 17.03 -23.55 -3.25
CA GLU A 194 17.37 -24.14 -4.55
C GLU A 194 17.20 -23.16 -5.70
N VAL A 195 16.12 -22.39 -5.67
CA VAL A 195 15.88 -21.31 -6.64
C VAL A 195 16.92 -20.19 -6.50
N SER A 196 17.25 -19.81 -5.27
CA SER A 196 18.25 -18.79 -5.00
C SER A 196 19.66 -19.19 -5.47
N ASP A 197 20.06 -20.44 -5.21
CA ASP A 197 21.34 -20.99 -5.63
C ASP A 197 21.44 -21.05 -7.16
N LYS A 198 20.36 -21.45 -7.83
CA LYS A 198 20.31 -21.49 -9.30
C LYS A 198 20.42 -20.11 -9.92
N ILE A 199 19.75 -19.11 -9.34
CA ILE A 199 19.89 -17.72 -9.77
C ILE A 199 21.33 -17.23 -9.56
N ALA A 200 21.95 -17.55 -8.44
CA ALA A 200 23.33 -17.17 -8.15
C ALA A 200 24.33 -17.86 -9.12
N GLU A 201 24.06 -19.10 -9.51
CA GLU A 201 24.87 -19.85 -10.48
C GLU A 201 24.72 -19.29 -11.89
N ASP A 202 23.48 -19.00 -12.33
CA ASP A 202 23.18 -18.34 -13.61
C ASP A 202 23.84 -16.95 -13.71
N VAL A 203 23.83 -16.17 -12.62
CA VAL A 203 24.51 -14.87 -12.54
C VAL A 203 26.04 -15.05 -12.63
N ARG A 204 26.60 -16.04 -11.95
CA ARG A 204 28.04 -16.33 -11.99
C ARG A 204 28.49 -16.80 -13.36
N GLU A 205 27.73 -17.69 -14.01
CA GLU A 205 28.02 -18.10 -15.40
C GLU A 205 27.92 -16.93 -16.38
N GLY A 206 26.92 -16.05 -16.19
CA GLY A 206 26.76 -14.82 -16.95
C GLY A 206 27.96 -13.88 -16.79
N MET A 207 28.45 -13.73 -15.55
CA MET A 207 29.65 -12.91 -15.26
C MET A 207 30.92 -13.53 -15.85
N GLU A 208 31.11 -14.84 -15.72
CA GLU A 208 32.27 -15.53 -16.30
C GLU A 208 32.26 -15.44 -17.83
N LYS A 209 31.09 -15.55 -18.46
CA LYS A 209 30.93 -15.39 -19.92
C LYS A 209 31.27 -13.97 -20.36
N THR A 210 30.77 -12.98 -19.63
CA THR A 210 31.07 -11.56 -19.88
C THR A 210 32.55 -11.24 -19.69
N GLN A 211 33.17 -11.82 -18.65
CA GLN A 211 34.58 -11.62 -18.38
C GLN A 211 35.44 -12.30 -19.44
N LYS A 212 35.06 -13.48 -19.93
CA LYS A 212 35.74 -14.18 -21.03
C LYS A 212 35.57 -13.44 -22.37
N GLU A 213 34.38 -12.88 -22.66
CA GLU A 213 34.16 -12.04 -23.83
C GLU A 213 34.99 -10.75 -23.75
N PHE A 214 35.09 -10.15 -22.57
CA PHE A 214 35.92 -8.97 -22.33
C PHE A 214 37.39 -9.27 -22.57
N LEU A 215 37.91 -10.40 -22.05
CA LEU A 215 39.31 -10.81 -22.25
C LEU A 215 39.61 -11.11 -23.72
N LEU A 216 38.70 -11.78 -24.43
CA LEU A 216 38.79 -12.04 -25.84
C LEU A 216 38.77 -10.75 -26.67
N ARG A 217 37.93 -9.77 -26.31
CA ARG A 217 37.92 -8.44 -26.95
C ARG A 217 39.22 -7.68 -26.69
N GLN A 218 39.79 -7.75 -25.48
CA GLN A 218 41.09 -7.17 -25.17
C GLN A 218 42.23 -7.82 -25.98
N GLN A 219 42.25 -9.15 -26.07
CA GLN A 219 43.21 -9.89 -26.90
C GLN A 219 43.08 -9.49 -28.37
N LEU A 220 41.84 -9.37 -28.86
CA LEU A 220 41.56 -8.98 -30.24
C LEU A 220 41.98 -7.55 -30.50
N ALA A 221 41.78 -6.65 -29.53
CA ALA A 221 42.27 -5.25 -29.59
C ALA A 221 43.81 -5.15 -29.57
N ALA A 222 44.47 -5.95 -28.72
CA ALA A 222 45.93 -6.04 -28.67
C ALA A 222 46.52 -6.58 -29.96
N ILE A 223 45.93 -7.67 -30.53
CA ILE A 223 46.33 -8.26 -31.80
C ILE A 223 46.13 -7.27 -32.97
N ARG A 224 44.99 -6.56 -33.01
CA ARG A 224 44.73 -5.51 -34.01
C ARG A 224 45.73 -4.36 -33.90
N LYS A 225 46.10 -3.96 -32.68
CA LYS A 225 47.13 -2.92 -32.43
C LYS A 225 48.53 -3.36 -32.90
N GLU A 226 48.92 -4.62 -32.72
CA GLU A 226 50.20 -5.18 -33.23
C GLU A 226 50.19 -5.39 -34.73
N LEU A 227 49.05 -5.68 -35.34
CA LEU A 227 48.92 -5.87 -36.79
C LEU A 227 48.77 -4.57 -37.57
N GLY A 228 48.72 -3.42 -36.91
CA GLY A 228 48.54 -2.11 -37.54
C GLY A 228 47.19 -1.94 -38.27
N GLU A 229 46.21 -2.80 -37.98
CA GLU A 229 44.86 -2.77 -38.57
C GLU A 229 43.85 -1.95 -37.71
N GLY A 230 44.35 -1.02 -36.96
CA GLY A 230 43.52 -0.09 -36.18
C GLY A 230 43.33 1.20 -36.92
N GLU A 231 42.30 1.39 -37.71
CA GLU A 231 41.70 2.70 -37.78
C GLU A 231 41.27 3.03 -36.32
N PRO A 232 41.61 4.25 -35.82
CA PRO A 232 41.06 4.67 -34.52
C PRO A 232 39.54 4.67 -34.67
N ASP A 233 38.91 3.67 -34.10
CA ASP A 233 37.47 3.71 -33.91
C ASP A 233 37.24 4.95 -33.03
N GLY A 234 36.70 6.01 -33.63
CA GLY A 234 36.50 7.32 -33.00
C GLY A 234 35.63 7.31 -31.77
N SER A 235 35.27 6.11 -31.33
CA SER A 235 34.48 5.85 -30.11
C SER A 235 35.28 6.04 -28.80
N ASP A 236 36.61 6.03 -28.83
CA ASP A 236 37.49 6.19 -27.66
C ASP A 236 38.14 7.57 -27.51
N ASP A 237 38.02 8.45 -28.49
CA ASP A 237 38.56 9.81 -28.40
C ASP A 237 37.58 10.75 -27.69
N TYR A 238 37.50 10.61 -26.38
CA TYR A 238 36.65 11.46 -25.54
C TYR A 238 37.03 12.95 -25.65
N ARG A 239 38.28 13.27 -25.95
CA ARG A 239 38.68 14.66 -26.14
C ARG A 239 38.00 15.26 -27.37
N ALA A 240 38.06 14.60 -28.50
CA ALA A 240 37.42 15.06 -29.71
C ALA A 240 35.84 15.10 -29.55
N ARG A 241 35.27 14.11 -28.86
CA ARG A 241 33.83 14.11 -28.54
C ARG A 241 33.42 15.29 -27.66
N VAL A 242 34.18 15.62 -26.62
CA VAL A 242 33.92 16.76 -25.73
C VAL A 242 34.14 18.10 -26.44
N GLU A 243 35.14 18.20 -27.30
CA GLU A 243 35.42 19.43 -28.09
C GLU A 243 34.36 19.67 -29.18
N ALA A 244 33.81 18.58 -29.79
CA ALA A 244 32.77 18.66 -30.79
C ALA A 244 31.36 18.85 -30.18
N ALA A 245 31.15 18.49 -28.92
CA ALA A 245 29.86 18.61 -28.26
C ALA A 245 29.54 20.07 -27.90
N GLU A 246 28.27 20.44 -28.06
CA GLU A 246 27.78 21.76 -27.65
C GLU A 246 27.50 21.78 -26.13
N LEU A 247 28.58 21.82 -25.34
CA LEU A 247 28.48 21.85 -23.88
C LEU A 247 28.58 23.30 -23.35
N PRO A 248 27.86 23.60 -22.24
CA PRO A 248 28.10 24.84 -21.49
C PRO A 248 29.55 24.92 -21.02
N GLU A 249 30.10 26.13 -20.97
CA GLU A 249 31.54 26.35 -20.70
C GLU A 249 32.07 25.63 -19.45
N LYS A 250 31.35 25.76 -18.32
CA LYS A 250 31.70 25.08 -17.06
C LYS A 250 31.68 23.55 -17.17
N VAL A 251 30.73 23.00 -17.93
CA VAL A 251 30.60 21.57 -18.17
C VAL A 251 31.73 21.08 -19.05
N ARG A 252 32.03 21.80 -20.11
CA ARG A 252 33.18 21.51 -21.01
C ARG A 252 34.48 21.49 -20.26
N GLU A 253 34.77 22.51 -19.43
CA GLU A 253 35.97 22.55 -18.59
C GLU A 253 36.05 21.35 -17.64
N ALA A 254 34.93 20.96 -17.02
CA ALA A 254 34.89 19.81 -16.15
C ALA A 254 35.14 18.50 -16.92
N ALA A 255 34.53 18.35 -18.08
CA ALA A 255 34.71 17.18 -18.94
C ALA A 255 36.18 17.09 -19.43
N LEU A 256 36.77 18.17 -19.89
CA LEU A 256 38.19 18.17 -20.29
C LEU A 256 39.16 17.85 -19.15
N ARG A 257 38.86 18.27 -17.92
CA ARG A 257 39.63 17.86 -16.73
C ARG A 257 39.56 16.35 -16.49
N GLU A 258 38.37 15.74 -16.64
CA GLU A 258 38.20 14.29 -16.49
C GLU A 258 38.87 13.52 -17.65
N VAL A 259 38.76 14.01 -18.89
CA VAL A 259 39.53 13.47 -20.04
C VAL A 259 41.03 13.49 -19.76
N GLY A 260 41.55 14.60 -19.23
CA GLY A 260 42.98 14.68 -18.85
C GLY A 260 43.39 13.73 -17.71
N LYS A 261 42.47 13.32 -16.86
CA LYS A 261 42.70 12.24 -15.88
C LYS A 261 42.71 10.88 -16.58
N LEU A 262 41.71 10.63 -17.45
CA LEU A 262 41.59 9.38 -18.21
C LEU A 262 42.87 9.09 -19.03
N GLU A 263 43.39 10.10 -19.73
CA GLU A 263 44.63 9.97 -20.53
C GLU A 263 45.88 9.64 -19.70
N ARG A 264 45.89 9.98 -18.41
CA ARG A 264 46.97 9.65 -17.47
C ARG A 264 46.73 8.36 -16.69
N SER A 265 45.55 7.84 -16.72
CA SER A 265 45.19 6.61 -16.01
C SER A 265 45.50 5.38 -16.85
N SER A 266 45.83 4.27 -16.21
CA SER A 266 45.97 2.99 -16.90
C SER A 266 44.56 2.46 -17.30
N ASP A 267 44.44 1.92 -18.52
CA ASP A 267 43.19 1.32 -19.00
C ASP A 267 42.69 0.18 -18.13
N GLN A 268 43.55 -0.42 -17.33
CA GLN A 268 43.19 -1.48 -16.38
C GLN A 268 42.73 -0.97 -15.01
N SER A 269 42.79 0.35 -14.80
CA SER A 269 42.31 0.95 -13.54
C SER A 269 40.82 1.02 -13.50
N PRO A 270 40.16 0.59 -12.39
CA PRO A 270 38.73 0.79 -12.19
C PRO A 270 38.30 2.27 -12.34
N GLU A 271 39.20 3.21 -12.05
CA GLU A 271 38.94 4.63 -12.15
C GLU A 271 38.72 5.07 -13.62
N SER A 272 39.45 4.48 -14.60
CA SER A 272 39.24 4.77 -16.01
C SER A 272 37.82 4.38 -16.47
N GLY A 273 37.29 3.27 -16.00
CA GLY A 273 35.91 2.87 -16.25
C GLY A 273 34.89 3.85 -15.70
N TRP A 274 35.08 4.34 -14.49
CA TRP A 274 34.19 5.35 -13.89
C TRP A 274 34.25 6.70 -14.60
N ILE A 275 35.44 7.15 -15.01
CA ILE A 275 35.57 8.36 -15.78
C ILE A 275 34.87 8.24 -17.13
N ARG A 276 35.04 7.14 -17.85
CA ARG A 276 34.36 6.90 -19.13
C ARG A 276 32.83 6.93 -18.96
N THR A 277 32.28 6.20 -17.99
CA THR A 277 30.84 6.20 -17.70
C THR A 277 30.32 7.61 -17.37
N TRP A 278 31.10 8.40 -16.62
CA TRP A 278 30.74 9.76 -16.31
C TRP A 278 30.77 10.67 -17.55
N LEU A 279 31.80 10.55 -18.39
CA LEU A 279 31.94 11.31 -19.64
C LEU A 279 30.78 10.95 -20.59
N ASP A 280 30.48 9.69 -20.74
CA ASP A 280 29.29 9.24 -21.54
C ASP A 280 28.02 9.85 -21.00
N THR A 281 27.78 9.80 -19.68
CA THR A 281 26.61 10.42 -19.06
C THR A 281 26.52 11.93 -19.33
N VAL A 282 27.65 12.64 -19.25
CA VAL A 282 27.70 14.09 -19.52
C VAL A 282 27.44 14.39 -21.00
N LEU A 283 27.99 13.58 -21.90
CA LEU A 283 27.86 13.78 -23.35
C LEU A 283 26.42 13.38 -23.84
N ASP A 284 25.77 12.47 -23.16
CA ASP A 284 24.41 12.03 -23.50
C ASP A 284 23.34 13.03 -23.02
N LEU A 285 23.68 13.94 -22.11
CA LEU A 285 22.74 14.97 -21.65
C LEU A 285 22.54 16.06 -22.73
N PRO A 286 21.30 16.47 -22.96
CA PRO A 286 20.94 17.42 -24.02
C PRO A 286 21.13 18.88 -23.59
N TRP A 287 22.33 19.28 -23.17
CA TRP A 287 22.64 20.57 -22.51
C TRP A 287 22.08 21.82 -23.20
N ASN A 288 22.09 21.86 -24.52
CA ASN A 288 21.62 22.99 -25.32
C ASN A 288 20.41 22.68 -26.19
N VAL A 289 19.81 21.48 -26.03
CA VAL A 289 18.65 21.07 -26.82
C VAL A 289 17.39 21.47 -26.06
N LYS A 290 16.60 22.36 -26.66
CA LYS A 290 15.29 22.77 -26.13
C LYS A 290 14.23 22.65 -27.23
N THR A 291 13.03 22.27 -26.86
CA THR A 291 11.85 22.30 -27.74
C THR A 291 11.23 23.70 -27.70
N GLU A 292 10.64 24.13 -28.81
CA GLU A 292 9.88 25.39 -28.85
C GLU A 292 8.49 25.19 -28.23
N ASP A 293 8.09 26.12 -27.34
CA ASP A 293 6.79 26.06 -26.69
C ASP A 293 5.70 26.52 -27.63
N SER A 294 4.63 25.74 -27.72
CA SER A 294 3.37 26.21 -28.31
C SER A 294 2.72 27.22 -27.35
N THR A 295 2.35 28.36 -27.89
CA THR A 295 1.62 29.42 -27.17
C THR A 295 0.15 29.49 -27.50
N ASP A 296 -0.33 28.58 -28.34
CA ASP A 296 -1.73 28.52 -28.79
C ASP A 296 -2.60 27.81 -27.73
N LEU A 297 -3.27 28.63 -26.91
CA LEU A 297 -4.14 28.13 -25.83
C LEU A 297 -5.40 27.43 -26.38
N LYS A 298 -5.85 27.75 -27.58
CA LYS A 298 -7.00 27.06 -28.20
C LYS A 298 -6.60 25.64 -28.59
N ALA A 299 -5.47 25.52 -29.30
CA ALA A 299 -4.93 24.22 -29.63
C ALA A 299 -4.64 23.38 -28.38
N ALA A 300 -4.14 24.01 -27.30
CA ALA A 300 -3.93 23.33 -26.02
C ALA A 300 -5.26 22.78 -25.45
N ARG A 301 -6.33 23.57 -25.45
CA ARG A 301 -7.66 23.10 -25.03
C ARG A 301 -8.17 21.97 -25.91
N GLU A 302 -8.04 22.07 -27.21
CA GLU A 302 -8.45 21.03 -28.17
C GLU A 302 -7.72 19.70 -27.90
N VAL A 303 -6.42 19.74 -27.60
CA VAL A 303 -5.66 18.54 -27.23
C VAL A 303 -6.22 17.90 -25.93
N LEU A 304 -6.51 18.72 -24.91
CA LEU A 304 -7.06 18.23 -23.63
C LEU A 304 -8.48 17.64 -23.83
N ASP A 305 -9.30 18.26 -24.67
CA ASP A 305 -10.66 17.79 -24.95
C ASP A 305 -10.67 16.51 -25.79
N ALA A 306 -9.72 16.37 -26.72
CA ALA A 306 -9.56 15.16 -27.52
C ALA A 306 -9.07 13.96 -26.72
N ASP A 307 -8.32 14.19 -25.64
CA ASP A 307 -7.71 13.12 -24.85
C ASP A 307 -8.51 12.72 -23.61
N HIS A 308 -9.35 13.61 -23.09
CA HIS A 308 -10.02 13.44 -21.81
C HIS A 308 -11.49 13.84 -21.87
N HIS A 309 -12.36 12.96 -21.43
CA HIS A 309 -13.78 13.24 -21.25
C HIS A 309 -14.02 14.07 -20.00
N GLY A 310 -14.87 15.08 -20.08
CA GLY A 310 -15.18 15.95 -18.92
C GLY A 310 -13.95 16.66 -18.35
N LEU A 311 -13.87 16.76 -17.04
CA LEU A 311 -12.78 17.40 -16.30
C LEU A 311 -12.57 18.88 -16.69
N ASP A 312 -13.66 19.62 -17.00
CA ASP A 312 -13.58 20.97 -17.53
C ASP A 312 -12.84 21.92 -16.59
N ASP A 313 -13.11 21.87 -15.28
CA ASP A 313 -12.41 22.68 -14.27
C ASP A 313 -10.91 22.40 -14.22
N VAL A 314 -10.54 21.13 -14.37
CA VAL A 314 -9.12 20.71 -14.41
C VAL A 314 -8.45 21.22 -15.68
N LYS A 315 -9.13 21.10 -16.82
CA LYS A 315 -8.63 21.60 -18.11
C LYS A 315 -8.50 23.12 -18.09
N ASP A 316 -9.47 23.85 -17.54
CA ASP A 316 -9.43 25.30 -17.40
C ASP A 316 -8.24 25.74 -16.54
N ARG A 317 -8.01 25.10 -15.40
CA ARG A 317 -6.84 25.35 -14.56
C ARG A 317 -5.51 25.10 -15.28
N ILE A 318 -5.44 24.02 -16.06
CA ILE A 318 -4.27 23.73 -16.90
C ILE A 318 -4.07 24.84 -17.95
N VAL A 319 -5.13 25.25 -18.64
CA VAL A 319 -5.05 26.32 -19.64
C VAL A 319 -4.67 27.67 -19.02
N GLU A 320 -5.22 28.02 -17.84
CA GLU A 320 -4.81 29.21 -17.06
C GLU A 320 -3.32 29.17 -16.72
N TYR A 321 -2.84 28.03 -16.22
CA TYR A 321 -1.41 27.85 -15.95
C TYR A 321 -0.54 28.06 -17.20
N LEU A 322 -0.94 27.46 -18.34
CA LEU A 322 -0.26 27.63 -19.61
C LEU A 322 -0.31 29.09 -20.11
N ALA A 323 -1.45 29.78 -19.93
CA ALA A 323 -1.62 31.19 -20.30
C ALA A 323 -0.67 32.11 -19.52
N VAL A 324 -0.57 31.94 -18.22
CA VAL A 324 0.37 32.69 -17.39
C VAL A 324 1.80 32.46 -17.84
N ARG A 325 2.17 31.21 -18.12
CA ARG A 325 3.51 30.84 -18.60
C ARG A 325 3.81 31.47 -19.97
N ALA A 326 2.92 31.35 -20.92
CA ALA A 326 3.04 31.96 -22.25
C ALA A 326 3.18 33.50 -22.15
N ARG A 327 2.37 34.13 -21.31
CA ARG A 327 2.42 35.60 -21.12
C ARG A 327 3.73 36.08 -20.51
N ARG A 328 4.28 35.33 -19.57
CA ARG A 328 5.60 35.63 -18.97
C ARG A 328 6.71 35.49 -20.00
N ALA A 329 6.72 34.41 -20.80
CA ALA A 329 7.68 34.17 -21.85
C ALA A 329 7.66 35.32 -22.88
N GLN A 330 6.46 35.77 -23.35
CA GLN A 330 6.30 36.90 -24.26
C GLN A 330 6.89 38.21 -23.71
N ARG A 331 6.94 38.40 -22.40
CA ARG A 331 7.51 39.58 -21.75
C ARG A 331 8.97 39.43 -21.38
N GLY A 332 9.65 38.34 -21.76
CA GLY A 332 11.03 38.05 -21.38
C GLY A 332 11.25 37.90 -19.87
N LEU A 333 10.14 37.64 -19.12
CA LEU A 333 10.23 37.40 -17.70
C LEU A 333 10.52 35.93 -17.48
N GLN A 334 11.67 35.64 -16.84
CA GLN A 334 11.93 34.25 -16.39
C GLN A 334 10.78 33.76 -15.52
N VAL A 335 10.56 32.44 -15.49
CA VAL A 335 9.62 31.82 -14.58
C VAL A 335 10.16 31.99 -13.17
N VAL A 336 9.84 33.11 -12.54
CA VAL A 336 10.31 33.39 -11.18
C VAL A 336 9.36 32.73 -10.20
N GLY A 337 9.86 31.81 -9.41
CA GLY A 337 9.19 31.32 -8.23
C GLY A 337 9.35 32.26 -7.06
N GLY A 338 8.24 32.64 -6.48
CA GLY A 338 8.15 33.12 -5.11
C GLY A 338 7.21 32.19 -4.33
N ARG A 339 7.18 32.27 -3.01
CA ARG A 339 6.15 31.57 -2.20
C ARG A 339 4.75 31.87 -2.76
N GLY A 340 4.03 30.82 -3.13
CA GLY A 340 2.68 30.96 -3.71
C GLY A 340 2.61 31.22 -5.22
N SER A 341 3.70 31.05 -5.98
CA SER A 341 3.70 31.30 -7.44
C SER A 341 3.17 30.13 -8.29
N GLY A 342 2.65 29.04 -7.68
CA GLY A 342 2.13 27.90 -8.45
C GLY A 342 3.16 27.25 -9.39
N ALA A 343 4.41 27.17 -8.94
CA ALA A 343 5.51 26.68 -9.77
C ALA A 343 5.31 25.22 -10.22
N VAL A 344 4.59 24.44 -9.45
CA VAL A 344 4.34 23.00 -9.70
C VAL A 344 2.86 22.72 -9.51
N MET A 345 2.23 22.20 -10.54
CA MET A 345 0.83 21.76 -10.47
C MET A 345 0.78 20.30 -9.96
N VAL A 346 -0.06 20.04 -8.96
CA VAL A 346 -0.32 18.70 -8.42
C VAL A 346 -1.71 18.25 -8.80
N LEU A 347 -1.77 17.16 -9.56
CA LEU A 347 -3.02 16.48 -9.89
C LEU A 347 -3.35 15.48 -8.77
N ALA A 348 -4.26 15.83 -7.90
CA ALA A 348 -4.63 15.01 -6.75
C ALA A 348 -6.00 14.37 -6.93
N GLY A 349 -6.11 13.09 -6.61
CA GLY A 349 -7.38 12.37 -6.72
C GLY A 349 -7.22 10.86 -6.72
N PRO A 350 -8.32 10.12 -6.77
CA PRO A 350 -8.28 8.67 -6.66
C PRO A 350 -7.53 8.01 -7.83
N PRO A 351 -7.11 6.75 -7.67
CA PRO A 351 -6.39 6.03 -8.72
C PRO A 351 -7.30 5.77 -9.94
N GLY A 352 -6.72 5.87 -11.15
CA GLY A 352 -7.41 5.53 -12.39
C GLY A 352 -8.26 6.66 -13.02
N VAL A 353 -8.15 7.90 -12.51
CA VAL A 353 -8.86 9.07 -13.07
C VAL A 353 -8.07 9.81 -14.16
N GLY A 354 -6.98 9.23 -14.66
CA GLY A 354 -6.26 9.81 -15.79
C GLY A 354 -5.16 10.83 -15.44
N LYS A 355 -4.72 10.93 -14.20
CA LYS A 355 -3.69 11.91 -13.78
C LYS A 355 -2.40 11.85 -14.63
N THR A 356 -1.90 10.66 -14.90
CA THR A 356 -0.68 10.45 -15.70
C THR A 356 -0.91 10.84 -17.17
N SER A 357 -2.04 10.47 -17.75
CA SER A 357 -2.37 10.83 -19.12
C SER A 357 -2.63 12.34 -19.30
N LEU A 358 -3.15 13.02 -18.28
CA LEU A 358 -3.23 14.48 -18.27
C LEU A 358 -1.85 15.12 -18.38
N GLY A 359 -0.85 14.60 -17.68
CA GLY A 359 0.53 15.05 -17.80
C GLY A 359 1.10 14.90 -19.21
N GLU A 360 0.82 13.78 -19.88
CA GLU A 360 1.18 13.56 -21.29
C GLU A 360 0.49 14.55 -22.22
N SER A 361 -0.79 14.83 -21.98
CA SER A 361 -1.57 15.78 -22.79
C SER A 361 -1.08 17.22 -22.61
N VAL A 362 -0.67 17.61 -21.39
CA VAL A 362 -0.03 18.91 -21.14
C VAL A 362 1.28 19.03 -21.94
N ALA A 363 2.09 17.98 -21.96
CA ALA A 363 3.34 18.01 -22.74
C ALA A 363 3.06 18.15 -24.24
N ARG A 364 2.08 17.45 -24.77
CA ARG A 364 1.67 17.60 -26.18
C ARG A 364 1.12 18.99 -26.48
N ALA A 365 0.30 19.53 -25.58
CA ALA A 365 -0.24 20.87 -25.71
C ALA A 365 0.86 21.94 -25.76
N LEU A 366 1.94 21.75 -25.00
CA LEU A 366 3.12 22.61 -25.03
C LEU A 366 4.08 22.36 -26.19
N GLY A 367 3.96 21.24 -26.92
CA GLY A 367 4.96 20.79 -27.90
C GLY A 367 6.26 20.27 -27.27
N ARG A 368 6.23 19.90 -25.98
CA ARG A 368 7.39 19.44 -25.22
C ARG A 368 7.49 17.92 -25.14
N LYS A 369 8.69 17.44 -24.87
CA LYS A 369 8.92 16.03 -24.53
C LYS A 369 8.33 15.74 -23.14
N PHE A 370 7.84 14.52 -22.98
CA PHE A 370 7.27 14.04 -21.71
C PHE A 370 8.14 12.95 -21.12
N VAL A 371 8.35 13.02 -19.82
CA VAL A 371 9.02 11.96 -19.08
C VAL A 371 8.36 11.78 -17.71
N ARG A 372 8.25 10.53 -17.25
CA ARG A 372 7.65 10.18 -15.98
C ARG A 372 8.73 9.72 -14.99
N VAL A 373 8.75 10.32 -13.80
CA VAL A 373 9.59 9.93 -12.67
C VAL A 373 8.70 9.34 -11.58
N ALA A 374 8.77 8.02 -11.39
CA ALA A 374 8.03 7.37 -10.30
C ALA A 374 8.71 7.64 -8.96
N LEU A 375 8.00 8.25 -8.02
CA LEU A 375 8.47 8.54 -6.67
C LEU A 375 7.96 7.57 -5.62
N GLY A 376 7.00 6.69 -5.99
CA GLY A 376 6.44 5.73 -5.06
C GLY A 376 7.49 4.80 -4.46
N GLY A 377 7.65 4.85 -3.14
CA GLY A 377 8.61 4.02 -2.40
C GLY A 377 10.03 4.58 -2.31
N VAL A 378 10.30 5.75 -2.85
CA VAL A 378 11.59 6.44 -2.68
C VAL A 378 11.75 6.88 -1.24
N ARG A 379 12.88 6.51 -0.62
CA ARG A 379 13.22 6.84 0.76
C ARG A 379 14.64 7.41 0.92
N ASP A 380 15.49 7.23 -0.09
CA ASP A 380 16.87 7.70 -0.10
C ASP A 380 16.97 8.97 -0.95
N GLU A 381 17.52 10.02 -0.36
CA GLU A 381 17.79 11.28 -1.05
C GLU A 381 18.68 11.10 -2.29
N ALA A 382 19.60 10.12 -2.23
CA ALA A 382 20.49 9.80 -3.34
C ALA A 382 19.76 9.30 -4.60
N GLU A 383 18.52 8.80 -4.48
CA GLU A 383 17.72 8.47 -5.66
C GLU A 383 17.32 9.72 -6.47
N ILE A 384 17.16 10.88 -5.81
CA ILE A 384 16.84 12.14 -6.47
C ILE A 384 18.10 12.86 -6.93
N ARG A 385 19.09 12.99 -6.02
CA ARG A 385 20.34 13.74 -6.24
C ARG A 385 21.49 12.94 -6.83
N GLY A 386 21.33 11.62 -7.00
CA GLY A 386 22.43 10.75 -7.43
C GLY A 386 23.38 10.35 -6.30
N HIS A 387 24.12 9.28 -6.53
CA HIS A 387 25.13 8.78 -5.60
C HIS A 387 26.49 9.40 -5.93
N ARG A 388 27.30 9.68 -4.91
CA ARG A 388 28.68 10.15 -5.15
C ARG A 388 29.45 9.09 -5.93
N ARG A 389 30.23 9.51 -6.93
CA ARG A 389 31.01 8.64 -7.84
C ARG A 389 31.99 7.68 -7.15
N THR A 390 32.32 7.94 -5.88
CA THR A 390 33.22 7.10 -5.09
C THR A 390 32.60 5.77 -4.65
N TYR A 391 31.29 5.59 -4.80
CA TYR A 391 30.61 4.35 -4.46
C TYR A 391 30.52 3.42 -5.67
N VAL A 392 30.76 2.13 -5.45
CA VAL A 392 30.55 1.10 -6.48
C VAL A 392 29.05 1.03 -6.83
N GLY A 393 28.73 1.14 -8.11
CA GLY A 393 27.35 1.16 -8.57
C GLY A 393 26.66 2.54 -8.48
N ALA A 394 27.44 3.62 -8.28
CA ALA A 394 26.90 4.97 -8.30
C ALA A 394 26.21 5.29 -9.62
N LEU A 395 25.04 5.91 -9.55
CA LEU A 395 24.22 6.31 -10.69
C LEU A 395 23.79 7.78 -10.53
N PRO A 396 23.54 8.50 -11.64
CA PRO A 396 22.89 9.80 -11.60
C PRO A 396 21.49 9.70 -10.96
N GLY A 397 21.06 10.81 -10.37
CA GLY A 397 19.73 10.93 -9.81
C GLY A 397 18.62 10.75 -10.84
N ARG A 398 17.41 10.46 -10.36
CA ARG A 398 16.24 10.23 -11.22
C ARG A 398 15.94 11.43 -12.12
N ILE A 399 16.16 12.64 -11.65
CA ILE A 399 15.91 13.87 -12.42
C ILE A 399 16.89 13.98 -13.61
N VAL A 400 18.17 13.75 -13.38
CA VAL A 400 19.18 13.75 -14.45
C VAL A 400 18.89 12.69 -15.50
N ARG A 401 18.55 11.49 -15.06
CA ARG A 401 18.18 10.41 -15.98
C ARG A 401 16.93 10.73 -16.79
N ALA A 402 15.94 11.37 -16.17
CA ALA A 402 14.73 11.81 -16.85
C ALA A 402 15.03 12.87 -17.93
N ILE A 403 15.92 13.82 -17.66
CA ILE A 403 16.37 14.82 -18.65
C ILE A 403 17.09 14.12 -19.83
N GLY A 404 17.99 13.18 -19.56
CA GLY A 404 18.65 12.38 -20.58
C GLY A 404 17.66 11.59 -21.45
N GLU A 405 16.69 10.90 -20.82
CA GLU A 405 15.65 10.15 -21.50
C GLU A 405 14.76 11.05 -22.39
N ALA A 406 14.43 12.25 -21.90
CA ALA A 406 13.63 13.22 -22.64
C ALA A 406 14.38 13.76 -23.89
N GLY A 407 15.70 13.78 -23.88
CA GLY A 407 16.52 14.33 -24.96
C GLY A 407 16.33 15.84 -25.15
N SER A 408 15.93 16.56 -24.09
CA SER A 408 15.72 18.01 -24.11
C SER A 408 15.83 18.57 -22.69
N MET A 409 16.35 19.80 -22.54
CA MET A 409 16.53 20.47 -21.24
C MET A 409 15.24 21.11 -20.70
N ASN A 410 14.18 21.15 -21.49
CA ASN A 410 12.90 21.75 -21.10
C ASN A 410 11.70 20.79 -21.23
N PRO A 411 11.82 19.52 -20.81
CA PRO A 411 10.71 18.59 -20.88
C PRO A 411 9.60 18.94 -19.89
N VAL A 412 8.48 18.25 -20.02
CA VAL A 412 7.49 18.09 -18.95
C VAL A 412 7.87 16.84 -18.14
N VAL A 413 8.19 17.03 -16.88
CA VAL A 413 8.54 15.96 -15.96
C VAL A 413 7.37 15.72 -15.02
N LEU A 414 6.78 14.52 -15.09
CA LEU A 414 5.71 14.09 -14.19
C LEU A 414 6.31 13.33 -13.00
N LEU A 415 6.21 13.91 -11.83
CA LEU A 415 6.57 13.30 -10.55
C LEU A 415 5.39 12.48 -10.05
N ASP A 416 5.42 11.17 -10.29
CA ASP A 416 4.27 10.32 -10.02
C ASP A 416 4.30 9.74 -8.60
N GLU A 417 3.15 9.75 -7.92
CA GLU A 417 2.94 9.26 -6.55
C GLU A 417 3.78 10.00 -5.50
N ILE A 418 3.78 11.35 -5.51
CA ILE A 418 4.52 12.18 -4.56
C ILE A 418 4.06 12.00 -3.10
N ASP A 419 2.81 11.58 -2.90
CA ASP A 419 2.22 11.23 -1.60
C ASP A 419 2.81 9.95 -0.98
N LYS A 420 3.62 9.19 -1.72
CA LYS A 420 4.27 7.96 -1.25
C LYS A 420 5.77 8.14 -1.00
N VAL A 421 6.27 9.35 -1.08
CA VAL A 421 7.64 9.69 -0.70
C VAL A 421 7.77 9.56 0.81
N GLY A 422 8.70 8.72 1.26
CA GLY A 422 8.97 8.51 2.69
C GLY A 422 10.34 9.05 3.07
N SER A 423 10.55 9.31 4.37
CA SER A 423 11.86 9.58 4.95
C SER A 423 12.29 8.42 5.84
N ASP A 424 13.58 8.10 5.85
CA ASP A 424 14.16 7.13 6.78
C ASP A 424 15.56 7.61 7.25
N TYR A 425 16.31 6.74 7.92
CA TYR A 425 17.65 7.06 8.40
C TYR A 425 18.70 7.35 7.28
N ARG A 426 18.34 7.13 6.00
CA ARG A 426 19.21 7.35 4.84
C ARG A 426 19.07 8.74 4.24
N GLY A 427 18.09 9.51 4.66
CA GLY A 427 17.87 10.87 4.22
C GLY A 427 16.41 11.25 4.08
N ASP A 428 16.18 12.46 3.61
CA ASP A 428 14.86 13.02 3.33
C ASP A 428 14.75 13.39 1.84
N PRO A 429 14.18 12.53 0.99
CA PRO A 429 13.95 12.85 -0.41
C PRO A 429 13.12 14.11 -0.63
N SER A 430 12.29 14.50 0.34
CA SER A 430 11.47 15.72 0.26
C SER A 430 12.37 16.97 0.23
N ALA A 431 13.47 16.96 0.97
CA ALA A 431 14.45 18.06 0.95
C ALA A 431 15.11 18.21 -0.44
N ALA A 432 15.47 17.08 -1.08
CA ALA A 432 16.02 17.10 -2.43
C ALA A 432 14.97 17.57 -3.46
N LEU A 433 13.72 17.14 -3.32
CA LEU A 433 12.62 17.59 -4.18
C LEU A 433 12.32 19.09 -4.01
N LEU A 434 12.48 19.64 -2.81
CA LEU A 434 12.35 21.08 -2.60
C LEU A 434 13.33 21.87 -3.42
N GLU A 435 14.59 21.43 -3.55
CA GLU A 435 15.59 22.08 -4.38
C GLU A 435 15.25 21.99 -5.88
N VAL A 436 14.73 20.84 -6.33
CA VAL A 436 14.29 20.62 -7.71
C VAL A 436 13.09 21.51 -8.07
N LEU A 437 12.12 21.63 -7.16
CA LEU A 437 10.84 22.26 -7.40
C LEU A 437 10.80 23.75 -7.04
N ASP A 438 11.77 24.24 -6.27
CA ASP A 438 11.88 25.65 -5.91
C ASP A 438 12.53 26.46 -7.05
N PRO A 439 11.80 27.32 -7.77
CA PRO A 439 12.36 28.13 -8.84
C PRO A 439 13.49 29.07 -8.40
N ALA A 440 13.60 29.36 -7.10
CA ALA A 440 14.71 30.15 -6.57
C ALA A 440 16.02 29.36 -6.52
N GLN A 441 15.98 28.04 -6.54
CA GLN A 441 17.14 27.15 -6.37
C GLN A 441 17.36 26.21 -7.55
N ASN A 442 16.31 25.86 -8.32
CA ASN A 442 16.38 24.84 -9.37
C ASN A 442 17.29 25.18 -10.56
N HIS A 443 17.67 26.46 -10.74
CA HIS A 443 18.63 26.91 -11.77
C HIS A 443 20.05 26.47 -11.47
N THR A 444 20.35 26.03 -10.25
CA THR A 444 21.66 25.53 -9.81
C THR A 444 21.52 24.16 -9.15
N PHE A 445 20.58 23.35 -9.60
CA PHE A 445 20.41 21.99 -9.08
C PHE A 445 21.69 21.18 -9.30
N ARG A 446 22.22 20.58 -8.22
CA ARG A 446 23.47 19.83 -8.27
C ARG A 446 23.25 18.36 -8.00
N ASP A 447 23.47 17.56 -9.02
CA ASP A 447 23.49 16.10 -8.89
C ASP A 447 24.85 15.64 -8.33
N HIS A 448 24.82 14.75 -7.35
CA HIS A 448 26.02 14.29 -6.65
C HIS A 448 26.90 13.36 -7.51
N TYR A 449 26.29 12.67 -8.51
CA TYR A 449 27.03 11.84 -9.45
C TYR A 449 27.76 12.68 -10.49
N LEU A 450 27.05 13.64 -11.07
CA LEU A 450 27.64 14.54 -12.07
C LEU A 450 28.61 15.53 -11.43
N ASP A 451 28.31 16.01 -10.23
CA ASP A 451 28.99 17.09 -9.53
C ASP A 451 29.06 18.39 -10.39
N LEU A 452 28.00 18.57 -11.18
CA LEU A 452 27.78 19.71 -12.07
C LEU A 452 26.42 20.33 -11.78
N ASP A 453 26.31 21.64 -12.00
CA ASP A 453 25.05 22.36 -11.87
C ASP A 453 24.22 22.16 -13.15
N LEU A 454 22.95 21.76 -12.98
CA LEU A 454 21.93 21.69 -14.03
C LEU A 454 20.94 22.82 -13.83
N ASP A 455 20.61 23.51 -14.90
CA ASP A 455 19.54 24.50 -14.91
C ASP A 455 18.22 23.84 -15.24
N LEU A 456 17.38 23.65 -14.20
CA LEU A 456 16.04 23.06 -14.32
C LEU A 456 14.94 24.13 -14.43
N SER A 457 15.27 25.41 -14.57
CA SER A 457 14.31 26.52 -14.56
C SER A 457 13.29 26.47 -15.70
N ASP A 458 13.65 25.87 -16.83
CA ASP A 458 12.78 25.71 -17.99
C ASP A 458 11.97 24.40 -17.98
N VAL A 459 12.27 23.50 -17.06
CA VAL A 459 11.50 22.24 -16.88
C VAL A 459 10.12 22.56 -16.37
N VAL A 460 9.10 21.91 -16.91
CA VAL A 460 7.75 21.95 -16.36
C VAL A 460 7.56 20.75 -15.47
N PHE A 461 7.47 20.98 -14.18
CA PHE A 461 7.18 19.92 -13.23
C PHE A 461 5.68 19.82 -12.98
N LEU A 462 5.15 18.62 -13.15
CA LEU A 462 3.81 18.22 -12.73
C LEU A 462 3.96 17.13 -11.68
N ALA A 463 3.05 17.04 -10.74
CA ALA A 463 3.05 15.95 -9.77
C ALA A 463 1.70 15.26 -9.73
N THR A 464 1.67 13.99 -9.31
CA THR A 464 0.42 13.28 -9.02
C THR A 464 0.42 12.81 -7.57
N ALA A 465 -0.75 12.85 -6.95
CA ALA A 465 -0.99 12.30 -5.62
C ALA A 465 -2.33 11.56 -5.60
N ASN A 466 -2.42 10.54 -4.75
CA ASN A 466 -3.70 9.88 -4.48
C ASN A 466 -4.34 10.43 -3.19
N VAL A 467 -3.52 10.79 -2.21
CA VAL A 467 -3.93 11.27 -0.89
C VAL A 467 -3.15 12.55 -0.57
N ILE A 468 -3.87 13.67 -0.51
CA ILE A 468 -3.27 15.02 -0.32
C ILE A 468 -2.56 15.12 1.02
N GLU A 469 -3.17 14.57 2.06
CA GLU A 469 -2.70 14.62 3.44
C GLU A 469 -1.34 13.94 3.64
N ASN A 470 -0.97 13.04 2.74
CA ASN A 470 0.30 12.34 2.78
C ASN A 470 1.43 13.11 2.05
N ILE A 471 1.12 14.20 1.36
CA ILE A 471 2.16 15.05 0.75
C ILE A 471 2.86 15.82 1.88
N PRO A 472 4.20 15.79 1.96
CA PRO A 472 4.93 16.59 2.93
C PRO A 472 4.56 18.07 2.85
N SER A 473 4.21 18.69 3.98
CA SER A 473 3.70 20.06 4.04
C SER A 473 4.64 21.09 3.39
N ALA A 474 5.95 20.89 3.53
CA ALA A 474 6.95 21.75 2.92
C ALA A 474 6.91 21.76 1.37
N LEU A 475 6.52 20.62 0.76
CA LEU A 475 6.29 20.51 -0.68
C LEU A 475 4.95 21.13 -1.06
N LEU A 476 3.91 20.87 -0.29
CA LEU A 476 2.56 21.33 -0.56
C LEU A 476 2.48 22.87 -0.63
N ASP A 477 3.23 23.58 0.22
CA ASP A 477 3.30 25.05 0.24
C ASP A 477 3.81 25.68 -1.09
N ARG A 478 4.43 24.88 -1.97
CA ARG A 478 4.98 25.30 -3.27
C ARG A 478 4.19 24.80 -4.45
N MET A 479 3.11 24.08 -4.20
CA MET A 479 2.33 23.40 -5.21
C MET A 479 0.96 24.03 -5.38
N GLU A 480 0.51 24.09 -6.62
CA GLU A 480 -0.88 24.40 -6.94
C GLU A 480 -1.67 23.10 -7.03
N LEU A 481 -2.64 22.96 -6.13
CA LEU A 481 -3.43 21.75 -6.03
C LEU A 481 -4.60 21.80 -7.03
N VAL A 482 -4.69 20.80 -7.89
CA VAL A 482 -5.82 20.55 -8.77
C VAL A 482 -6.45 19.23 -8.38
N ALA A 483 -7.60 19.29 -7.74
CA ALA A 483 -8.35 18.11 -7.32
C ALA A 483 -9.06 17.48 -8.52
N ILE A 484 -8.94 16.18 -8.67
CA ILE A 484 -9.62 15.38 -9.68
C ILE A 484 -10.53 14.39 -8.96
N ASP A 485 -11.82 14.53 -9.18
CA ASP A 485 -12.82 13.64 -8.63
C ASP A 485 -12.91 12.31 -9.35
N GLY A 486 -13.66 11.37 -8.77
CA GLY A 486 -14.03 10.14 -9.44
C GLY A 486 -15.08 10.38 -10.53
N TYR A 487 -15.13 9.47 -11.49
CA TYR A 487 -16.07 9.52 -12.59
C TYR A 487 -17.46 8.98 -12.21
N THR A 488 -18.51 9.58 -12.77
CA THR A 488 -19.86 9.03 -12.78
C THR A 488 -19.94 7.75 -13.62
N GLU A 489 -21.03 7.02 -13.56
CA GLU A 489 -21.23 5.86 -14.43
C GLU A 489 -21.32 6.27 -15.90
N ASP A 490 -21.97 7.40 -16.19
CA ASP A 490 -22.09 7.97 -17.54
C ASP A 490 -20.73 8.40 -18.08
N ASP A 491 -19.92 9.10 -17.28
CA ASP A 491 -18.54 9.41 -17.63
C ASP A 491 -17.72 8.15 -17.95
N LYS A 492 -17.86 7.12 -17.13
CA LYS A 492 -17.15 5.84 -17.36
C LYS A 492 -17.56 5.17 -18.67
N VAL A 493 -18.85 5.23 -19.03
CA VAL A 493 -19.36 4.70 -20.30
C VAL A 493 -18.79 5.52 -21.45
N ALA A 494 -18.83 6.85 -21.38
CA ALA A 494 -18.27 7.73 -22.40
C ALA A 494 -16.76 7.52 -22.57
N ILE A 495 -16.01 7.50 -21.46
CA ILE A 495 -14.57 7.21 -21.46
C ILE A 495 -14.28 5.82 -22.05
N ALA A 496 -15.08 4.83 -21.69
CA ALA A 496 -14.90 3.47 -22.21
C ALA A 496 -15.13 3.40 -23.71
N ARG A 497 -16.22 4.00 -24.21
CA ARG A 497 -16.59 4.01 -25.63
C ARG A 497 -15.57 4.79 -26.46
N ASP A 498 -15.26 6.02 -26.04
CA ASP A 498 -14.55 6.97 -26.89
C ASP A 498 -13.01 6.83 -26.79
N TYR A 499 -12.48 6.30 -25.67
CA TYR A 499 -11.04 6.22 -25.43
C TYR A 499 -10.52 4.81 -25.12
N LEU A 500 -11.18 4.05 -24.22
CA LEU A 500 -10.63 2.77 -23.80
C LEU A 500 -10.86 1.68 -24.85
N LEU A 501 -12.05 1.61 -25.42
CA LEU A 501 -12.42 0.57 -26.37
C LEU A 501 -11.56 0.64 -27.65
N PRO A 502 -11.37 1.80 -28.31
CA PRO A 502 -10.47 1.91 -29.45
C PRO A 502 -9.05 1.48 -29.10
N ARG A 503 -8.49 1.99 -27.99
CA ARG A 503 -7.14 1.65 -27.54
C ARG A 503 -6.96 0.16 -27.21
N GLN A 504 -7.97 -0.48 -26.61
CA GLN A 504 -7.91 -1.91 -26.30
C GLN A 504 -8.14 -2.80 -27.52
N ARG A 505 -8.92 -2.34 -28.52
CA ARG A 505 -9.02 -2.99 -29.82
C ARG A 505 -7.67 -3.00 -30.53
N ASP A 506 -6.99 -1.85 -30.63
CA ASP A 506 -5.66 -1.76 -31.23
C ASP A 506 -4.65 -2.72 -30.56
N ARG A 507 -4.65 -2.74 -29.21
CA ARG A 507 -3.79 -3.67 -28.43
C ARG A 507 -4.12 -5.14 -28.66
N ALA A 508 -5.35 -5.46 -28.98
CA ALA A 508 -5.81 -6.81 -29.27
C ALA A 508 -5.74 -7.14 -30.77
N ALA A 509 -5.24 -6.21 -31.60
CA ALA A 509 -5.23 -6.31 -33.07
C ALA A 509 -6.63 -6.57 -33.65
N LEU A 510 -7.65 -5.90 -33.13
CA LEU A 510 -9.04 -5.97 -33.53
C LEU A 510 -9.47 -4.65 -34.20
N THR A 511 -10.34 -4.78 -35.20
CA THR A 511 -11.02 -3.63 -35.82
C THR A 511 -12.40 -3.40 -35.21
N GLU A 512 -12.99 -2.24 -35.50
CA GLU A 512 -14.34 -1.90 -35.04
C GLU A 512 -15.41 -2.81 -35.65
N ASP A 513 -15.21 -3.22 -36.89
CA ASP A 513 -16.11 -4.12 -37.62
C ASP A 513 -16.05 -5.57 -37.08
N GLU A 514 -14.94 -5.96 -36.43
CA GLU A 514 -14.79 -7.31 -35.90
C GLU A 514 -15.39 -7.49 -34.49
N VAL A 515 -15.23 -6.47 -33.61
CA VAL A 515 -15.77 -6.53 -32.25
C VAL A 515 -16.38 -5.19 -31.84
N ALA A 516 -17.67 -5.21 -31.59
CA ALA A 516 -18.42 -4.10 -31.03
C ALA A 516 -18.82 -4.44 -29.56
N VAL A 517 -18.91 -3.40 -28.73
CA VAL A 517 -19.43 -3.51 -27.37
C VAL A 517 -20.53 -2.47 -27.21
N SER A 518 -21.72 -2.87 -26.81
CA SER A 518 -22.85 -1.95 -26.68
C SER A 518 -22.69 -1.02 -25.47
N ASP A 519 -23.28 0.16 -25.52
CA ASP A 519 -23.32 1.09 -24.38
C ASP A 519 -24.03 0.47 -23.17
N ALA A 520 -25.05 -0.40 -23.40
CA ALA A 520 -25.70 -1.17 -22.33
C ALA A 520 -24.72 -2.11 -21.63
N ALA A 521 -23.87 -2.80 -22.40
CA ALA A 521 -22.82 -3.65 -21.82
C ALA A 521 -21.77 -2.83 -21.06
N LEU A 522 -21.34 -1.68 -21.63
CA LEU A 522 -20.41 -0.78 -20.93
C LEU A 522 -21.00 -0.26 -19.63
N ARG A 523 -22.25 0.16 -19.61
CA ARG A 523 -22.96 0.62 -18.39
C ARG A 523 -23.03 -0.50 -17.34
N LYS A 524 -23.39 -1.71 -17.76
CA LYS A 524 -23.44 -2.86 -16.84
C LYS A 524 -22.05 -3.24 -16.29
N ILE A 525 -20.98 -3.09 -17.07
CA ILE A 525 -19.61 -3.29 -16.57
C ILE A 525 -19.30 -2.24 -15.51
N ALA A 526 -19.66 -0.98 -15.73
CA ALA A 526 -19.47 0.10 -14.76
C ALA A 526 -20.20 -0.17 -13.44
N ALA A 527 -21.48 -0.56 -13.51
CA ALA A 527 -22.36 -0.74 -12.35
C ALA A 527 -22.08 -2.04 -11.57
N ASP A 528 -22.04 -3.19 -12.27
CA ASP A 528 -22.11 -4.50 -11.66
C ASP A 528 -20.75 -5.19 -11.51
N TYR A 529 -19.73 -4.75 -12.26
CA TYR A 529 -18.41 -5.42 -12.26
C TYR A 529 -17.30 -4.57 -11.67
N THR A 530 -17.52 -3.24 -11.49
CA THR A 530 -16.54 -2.32 -10.91
C THR A 530 -17.16 -1.47 -9.80
N ARG A 531 -16.36 -1.14 -8.77
CA ARG A 531 -16.69 -0.13 -7.75
C ARG A 531 -15.49 0.77 -7.50
N GLU A 532 -14.87 1.24 -8.58
CA GLU A 532 -13.72 2.14 -8.48
C GLU A 532 -14.13 3.57 -8.85
N PRO A 533 -13.46 4.58 -8.29
CA PRO A 533 -13.70 5.99 -8.66
C PRO A 533 -13.19 6.32 -10.07
N GLY A 534 -12.18 5.61 -10.56
CA GLY A 534 -11.64 5.76 -11.90
C GLY A 534 -12.09 4.68 -12.88
N VAL A 535 -11.26 4.41 -13.89
CA VAL A 535 -11.55 3.44 -14.96
C VAL A 535 -10.48 2.34 -15.10
N ARG A 536 -9.59 2.17 -14.13
CA ARG A 536 -8.48 1.20 -14.24
C ARG A 536 -8.94 -0.25 -14.21
N GLN A 537 -9.88 -0.59 -13.35
CA GLN A 537 -10.46 -1.93 -13.29
C GLN A 537 -11.39 -2.15 -14.49
N PHE A 538 -12.15 -1.11 -14.88
CA PHE A 538 -12.97 -1.12 -16.06
C PHE A 538 -12.13 -1.46 -17.31
N GLU A 539 -11.01 -0.77 -17.53
CA GLU A 539 -10.08 -1.04 -18.63
C GLU A 539 -9.58 -2.50 -18.62
N ARG A 540 -9.25 -3.04 -17.44
CA ARG A 540 -8.82 -4.44 -17.31
C ARG A 540 -9.92 -5.43 -17.70
N LEU A 541 -11.16 -5.14 -17.35
CA LEU A 541 -12.30 -5.99 -17.68
C LEU A 541 -12.60 -5.92 -19.18
N LEU A 542 -12.56 -4.73 -19.76
CA LEU A 542 -12.71 -4.52 -21.20
C LEU A 542 -11.63 -5.28 -21.98
N ALA A 543 -10.36 -5.14 -21.57
CA ALA A 543 -9.27 -5.91 -22.16
C ALA A 543 -9.47 -7.43 -22.02
N LYS A 544 -10.03 -7.90 -20.89
CA LYS A 544 -10.36 -9.32 -20.71
C LYS A 544 -11.45 -9.77 -21.67
N ALA A 545 -12.50 -8.96 -21.85
CA ALA A 545 -13.60 -9.28 -22.77
C ALA A 545 -13.10 -9.35 -24.22
N LEU A 546 -12.30 -8.36 -24.65
CA LEU A 546 -11.73 -8.32 -25.99
C LEU A 546 -10.79 -9.48 -26.27
N ARG A 547 -9.92 -9.88 -25.32
CA ARG A 547 -9.07 -11.07 -25.48
C ARG A 547 -9.89 -12.35 -25.69
N LYS A 548 -11.00 -12.50 -24.96
CA LYS A 548 -11.90 -13.64 -25.19
C LYS A 548 -12.61 -13.57 -26.54
N ALA A 549 -12.99 -12.36 -26.98
CA ALA A 549 -13.56 -12.14 -28.29
C ALA A 549 -12.54 -12.51 -29.38
N THR A 550 -11.29 -12.05 -29.24
CA THR A 550 -10.19 -12.45 -30.15
C THR A 550 -10.05 -13.96 -30.26
N THR A 551 -10.09 -14.67 -29.10
CA THR A 551 -10.02 -16.15 -29.13
C THR A 551 -11.18 -16.77 -29.90
N LYS A 552 -12.39 -16.25 -29.72
CA LYS A 552 -13.59 -16.74 -30.50
C LYS A 552 -13.46 -16.46 -31.98
N LEU A 553 -12.92 -15.29 -32.37
CA LEU A 553 -12.72 -14.92 -33.78
C LEU A 553 -11.69 -15.79 -34.50
N VAL A 554 -10.72 -16.36 -33.77
CA VAL A 554 -9.77 -17.32 -34.35
C VAL A 554 -10.48 -18.60 -34.79
N ASP A 555 -11.49 -19.03 -34.00
CA ASP A 555 -12.25 -20.25 -34.30
C ASP A 555 -13.39 -19.97 -35.31
N ASP A 556 -14.01 -18.79 -35.25
CA ASP A 556 -15.11 -18.37 -36.09
C ASP A 556 -15.00 -16.87 -36.44
N PRO A 557 -14.60 -16.52 -37.68
CA PRO A 557 -14.27 -15.13 -38.07
C PRO A 557 -15.49 -14.25 -38.33
N ARG A 558 -16.61 -14.50 -37.66
CA ARG A 558 -17.81 -13.64 -37.76
C ARG A 558 -17.73 -12.48 -36.78
N PRO A 559 -18.20 -11.27 -37.18
CA PRO A 559 -18.25 -10.14 -36.26
C PRO A 559 -18.97 -10.48 -34.94
N ILE A 560 -18.44 -10.00 -33.85
CA ILE A 560 -18.96 -10.22 -32.50
C ILE A 560 -19.47 -8.89 -31.95
N THR A 561 -20.73 -8.86 -31.51
CA THR A 561 -21.25 -7.78 -30.69
C THR A 561 -21.41 -8.30 -29.26
N ILE A 562 -20.75 -7.67 -28.32
CA ILE A 562 -20.86 -7.99 -26.90
C ILE A 562 -21.94 -7.08 -26.32
N ASP A 563 -23.07 -7.67 -25.91
CA ASP A 563 -24.15 -6.96 -25.26
C ASP A 563 -24.29 -7.39 -23.78
N GLU A 564 -25.19 -6.75 -23.08
CA GLU A 564 -25.42 -6.96 -21.63
C GLU A 564 -25.57 -8.44 -21.22
N PRO A 565 -26.38 -9.28 -21.91
CA PRO A 565 -26.54 -10.69 -21.57
C PRO A 565 -25.25 -11.51 -21.73
N ASP A 566 -24.39 -11.09 -22.65
CA ASP A 566 -23.18 -11.82 -23.01
C ASP A 566 -22.05 -11.65 -21.97
N LEU A 567 -22.14 -10.63 -21.12
CA LEU A 567 -21.09 -10.27 -20.17
C LEU A 567 -20.72 -11.42 -19.21
N VAL A 568 -21.68 -12.27 -18.86
CA VAL A 568 -21.41 -13.42 -17.99
C VAL A 568 -20.42 -14.38 -18.64
N ASP A 569 -20.52 -14.59 -19.94
CA ASP A 569 -19.62 -15.47 -20.68
C ASP A 569 -18.20 -14.86 -20.81
N TYR A 570 -18.12 -13.54 -20.97
CA TYR A 570 -16.85 -12.84 -21.14
C TYR A 570 -16.15 -12.53 -19.81
N LEU A 571 -16.89 -12.09 -18.80
CA LEU A 571 -16.34 -11.56 -17.56
C LEU A 571 -16.57 -12.48 -16.34
N GLY A 572 -17.56 -13.36 -16.42
CA GLY A 572 -18.08 -14.16 -15.32
C GLY A 572 -19.28 -13.48 -14.64
N ARG A 573 -19.71 -14.00 -13.50
CA ARG A 573 -20.85 -13.43 -12.77
C ARG A 573 -20.55 -12.02 -12.26
N PRO A 574 -21.55 -11.12 -12.24
CA PRO A 574 -21.43 -9.82 -11.60
C PRO A 574 -20.88 -9.93 -10.17
N ARG A 575 -20.04 -8.99 -9.78
CA ARG A 575 -19.43 -8.97 -8.44
C ARG A 575 -20.21 -8.12 -7.46
N PHE A 576 -20.93 -7.15 -7.97
CA PHE A 576 -21.67 -6.19 -7.19
C PHE A 576 -23.13 -6.31 -7.60
N MET A 577 -23.98 -6.59 -6.63
CA MET A 577 -25.43 -6.51 -6.79
C MET A 577 -25.89 -5.25 -6.07
N PRO A 578 -26.87 -4.52 -6.62
CA PRO A 578 -27.51 -3.43 -5.88
C PRO A 578 -28.00 -4.00 -4.54
N GLU A 579 -27.57 -3.42 -3.43
CA GLU A 579 -28.11 -3.78 -2.14
C GLU A 579 -29.56 -3.33 -2.11
N SER A 580 -30.46 -4.29 -1.95
CA SER A 580 -31.88 -4.04 -2.08
C SER A 580 -32.42 -3.14 -0.95
N ALA A 581 -33.45 -2.36 -1.25
CA ALA A 581 -34.23 -1.55 -0.31
C ALA A 581 -34.82 -2.34 0.89
N GLU A 582 -34.68 -3.66 0.89
CA GLU A 582 -35.17 -4.55 1.96
C GLU A 582 -34.43 -4.38 3.30
N ARG A 583 -33.21 -3.82 3.33
CA ARG A 583 -32.44 -3.69 4.57
C ARG A 583 -33.05 -2.72 5.57
N THR A 584 -33.70 -1.64 5.12
CA THR A 584 -34.32 -0.64 6.00
C THR A 584 -35.76 -1.00 6.42
N ALA A 585 -36.28 -2.12 5.95
CA ALA A 585 -37.62 -2.60 6.31
C ALA A 585 -37.73 -3.07 7.77
N VAL A 586 -36.68 -2.95 8.56
CA VAL A 586 -36.62 -3.32 9.98
C VAL A 586 -36.30 -2.06 10.79
N PRO A 587 -37.06 -1.77 11.88
CA PRO A 587 -36.72 -0.69 12.78
C PRO A 587 -35.29 -0.83 13.33
N GLY A 588 -34.58 0.30 13.44
CA GLY A 588 -33.20 0.35 13.91
C GLY A 588 -32.16 0.36 12.80
N VAL A 589 -32.57 0.33 11.52
CA VAL A 589 -31.64 0.40 10.39
C VAL A 589 -31.79 1.74 9.67
N ALA A 590 -30.68 2.45 9.47
CA ALA A 590 -30.63 3.72 8.75
C ALA A 590 -29.54 3.72 7.68
N THR A 591 -29.79 4.44 6.59
CA THR A 591 -28.89 4.54 5.47
C THR A 591 -28.05 5.81 5.56
N GLY A 592 -26.75 5.66 5.74
CA GLY A 592 -25.77 6.74 5.70
C GLY A 592 -24.98 6.75 4.41
N LEU A 593 -24.22 7.82 4.20
CA LEU A 593 -23.33 7.99 3.05
C LEU A 593 -21.90 8.17 3.53
N ALA A 594 -20.98 7.42 2.94
CA ALA A 594 -19.56 7.44 3.28
C ALA A 594 -18.70 7.73 2.04
N VAL A 595 -17.48 8.18 2.29
CA VAL A 595 -16.43 8.23 1.25
C VAL A 595 -15.35 7.23 1.65
N THR A 596 -14.97 6.38 0.73
CA THR A 596 -13.91 5.38 0.90
C THR A 596 -12.78 5.67 -0.08
N GLY A 597 -11.65 4.97 0.04
CA GLY A 597 -10.60 5.04 -0.98
C GLY A 597 -11.03 4.60 -2.38
N LEU A 598 -12.23 4.04 -2.52
CA LEU A 598 -12.84 3.62 -3.77
C LEU A 598 -13.91 4.62 -4.27
N GLY A 599 -14.15 5.72 -3.55
CA GLY A 599 -15.17 6.72 -3.84
C GLY A 599 -16.32 6.72 -2.84
N GLY A 600 -17.45 7.36 -3.22
CA GLY A 600 -18.65 7.36 -2.38
C GLY A 600 -19.31 5.99 -2.31
N ASP A 601 -19.84 5.63 -1.15
CA ASP A 601 -20.56 4.38 -0.92
C ASP A 601 -21.71 4.59 0.08
N VAL A 602 -22.65 3.65 0.09
CA VAL A 602 -23.78 3.63 1.04
C VAL A 602 -23.35 2.83 2.26
N LEU A 603 -23.64 3.37 3.42
CA LEU A 603 -23.32 2.79 4.71
C LEU A 603 -24.58 2.51 5.49
N TYR A 604 -24.85 1.25 5.81
CA TYR A 604 -25.94 0.89 6.71
C TYR A 604 -25.49 0.92 8.15
N ILE A 605 -26.33 1.48 9.02
CA ILE A 605 -26.14 1.47 10.48
C ILE A 605 -27.31 0.74 11.11
N GLU A 606 -26.99 -0.31 11.82
CA GLU A 606 -27.96 -1.19 12.48
C GLU A 606 -27.87 -0.95 14.00
N ALA A 607 -28.95 -0.52 14.62
CA ALA A 607 -29.09 -0.36 16.05
C ALA A 607 -30.05 -1.41 16.60
N GLY A 608 -29.64 -2.11 17.63
CA GLY A 608 -30.45 -3.09 18.34
C GLY A 608 -30.35 -2.91 19.86
N SER A 609 -31.34 -3.36 20.60
CA SER A 609 -31.31 -3.38 22.06
C SER A 609 -31.53 -4.79 22.60
N THR A 610 -30.78 -5.12 23.65
CA THR A 610 -30.89 -6.41 24.34
C THR A 610 -31.05 -6.17 25.86
N ASP A 611 -31.68 -7.11 26.55
CA ASP A 611 -31.75 -7.08 28.00
C ASP A 611 -30.34 -7.19 28.61
N GLY A 612 -30.05 -6.40 29.61
CA GLY A 612 -28.79 -6.37 30.32
C GLY A 612 -28.48 -5.00 30.90
N ASP A 613 -27.33 -4.87 31.53
CA ASP A 613 -26.88 -3.58 32.10
C ASP A 613 -26.77 -2.53 31.00
N PRO A 614 -27.21 -1.29 31.27
CA PRO A 614 -27.12 -0.18 30.31
C PRO A 614 -25.69 -0.01 29.79
N GLY A 615 -25.54 0.06 28.47
CA GLY A 615 -24.24 0.22 27.86
C GLY A 615 -24.33 0.34 26.33
N LEU A 616 -23.26 0.80 25.71
CA LEU A 616 -23.12 0.90 24.26
C LEU A 616 -22.06 -0.09 23.78
N GLN A 617 -22.48 -1.02 22.95
CA GLN A 617 -21.60 -1.95 22.26
C GLN A 617 -21.47 -1.50 20.80
N LEU A 618 -20.24 -1.43 20.29
CA LEU A 618 -19.96 -1.01 18.93
C LEU A 618 -19.21 -2.10 18.18
N THR A 619 -19.66 -2.42 16.97
CA THR A 619 -19.01 -3.40 16.10
C THR A 619 -18.99 -2.92 14.64
N GLY A 620 -18.06 -3.41 13.82
CA GLY A 620 -17.91 -3.05 12.41
C GLY A 620 -16.56 -2.44 12.05
N GLN A 621 -15.50 -2.67 12.86
CA GLN A 621 -14.16 -2.08 12.69
C GLN A 621 -14.18 -0.54 12.64
N LEU A 622 -14.82 0.05 13.65
CA LEU A 622 -14.93 1.50 13.77
C LEU A 622 -13.64 2.09 14.34
N GLY A 623 -13.16 3.15 13.71
CA GLY A 623 -12.09 4.00 14.23
C GLY A 623 -12.57 4.83 15.43
N ASP A 624 -11.64 5.55 16.04
CA ASP A 624 -11.93 6.24 17.31
C ASP A 624 -12.89 7.42 17.13
N VAL A 625 -12.79 8.17 16.03
CA VAL A 625 -13.72 9.28 15.73
C VAL A 625 -15.14 8.77 15.55
N MET A 626 -15.31 7.65 14.87
CA MET A 626 -16.63 7.05 14.65
C MET A 626 -17.22 6.45 15.93
N LYS A 627 -16.38 5.93 16.85
CA LYS A 627 -16.82 5.48 18.19
C LYS A 627 -17.30 6.65 19.05
N GLU A 628 -16.58 7.78 19.02
CA GLU A 628 -17.00 9.01 19.71
C GLU A 628 -18.32 9.53 19.14
N SER A 629 -18.47 9.53 17.82
CA SER A 629 -19.70 9.92 17.14
C SER A 629 -20.90 9.07 17.60
N ALA A 630 -20.71 7.75 17.78
CA ALA A 630 -21.75 6.87 18.29
C ALA A 630 -22.12 7.18 19.77
N GLN A 631 -21.15 7.55 20.60
CA GLN A 631 -21.37 7.96 21.98
C GLN A 631 -22.14 9.29 22.04
N ILE A 632 -21.78 10.26 21.19
CA ILE A 632 -22.47 11.54 21.05
C ILE A 632 -23.91 11.31 20.61
N ALA A 633 -24.13 10.47 19.59
CA ALA A 633 -25.46 10.12 19.09
C ALA A 633 -26.36 9.55 20.19
N LEU A 634 -25.86 8.58 20.98
CA LEU A 634 -26.62 8.01 22.09
C LEU A 634 -26.90 9.04 23.19
N SER A 635 -25.94 9.88 23.52
CA SER A 635 -26.08 10.95 24.52
C SER A 635 -27.12 11.95 24.08
N TYR A 636 -27.12 12.36 22.82
CA TYR A 636 -28.12 13.22 22.23
C TYR A 636 -29.54 12.62 22.32
N VAL A 637 -29.71 11.37 21.87
CA VAL A 637 -31.00 10.68 21.93
C VAL A 637 -31.53 10.59 23.37
N ARG A 638 -30.66 10.32 24.34
CA ARG A 638 -31.03 10.25 25.76
C ARG A 638 -31.48 11.62 26.31
N SER A 639 -30.74 12.67 25.99
CA SER A 639 -31.03 14.03 26.49
C SER A 639 -32.28 14.66 25.84
N HIS A 640 -32.62 14.26 24.60
CA HIS A 640 -33.74 14.80 23.82
C HIS A 640 -34.86 13.74 23.59
N ALA A 641 -34.91 12.74 24.46
CA ALA A 641 -35.83 11.60 24.28
C ALA A 641 -37.29 12.02 24.13
N ALA A 642 -37.76 13.02 24.93
CA ALA A 642 -39.11 13.52 24.88
C ALA A 642 -39.44 14.22 23.54
N GLU A 643 -38.51 15.01 23.02
CA GLU A 643 -38.62 15.71 21.73
C GLU A 643 -38.65 14.73 20.55
N LEU A 644 -37.80 13.67 20.62
CA LEU A 644 -37.72 12.64 19.63
C LEU A 644 -38.81 11.55 19.72
N GLY A 645 -39.72 11.67 20.70
CA GLY A 645 -40.80 10.71 20.94
C GLY A 645 -40.30 9.32 21.40
N VAL A 646 -39.15 9.28 22.07
CA VAL A 646 -38.52 8.06 22.57
C VAL A 646 -38.88 7.84 24.04
N ASP A 647 -39.32 6.62 24.39
CA ASP A 647 -39.45 6.24 25.80
C ASP A 647 -38.06 6.04 26.41
N PRO A 648 -37.65 6.80 27.43
CA PRO A 648 -36.33 6.67 28.06
C PRO A 648 -35.99 5.24 28.51
N LYS A 649 -37.01 4.45 28.90
CA LYS A 649 -36.84 3.08 29.33
C LYS A 649 -36.26 2.16 28.22
N THR A 650 -36.50 2.49 26.96
CA THR A 650 -35.94 1.73 25.84
C THR A 650 -34.44 1.93 25.71
N LEU A 651 -33.91 3.05 26.25
CA LEU A 651 -32.49 3.40 26.24
C LEU A 651 -31.76 2.93 27.51
N ASP A 652 -32.47 2.44 28.53
CA ASP A 652 -31.91 1.86 29.77
C ASP A 652 -31.55 0.38 29.62
N ARG A 653 -31.30 -0.05 28.39
CA ARG A 653 -30.92 -1.41 28.01
C ARG A 653 -29.50 -1.40 27.41
N ARG A 654 -28.94 -2.59 27.18
CA ARG A 654 -27.72 -2.68 26.40
C ARG A 654 -28.04 -2.41 24.94
N ILE A 655 -27.45 -1.34 24.40
CA ILE A 655 -27.59 -0.92 23.00
C ILE A 655 -26.40 -1.42 22.22
N HIS A 656 -26.68 -2.05 21.09
CA HIS A 656 -25.65 -2.50 20.16
C HIS A 656 -25.81 -1.76 18.83
N VAL A 657 -24.78 -1.03 18.42
CA VAL A 657 -24.70 -0.40 17.09
C VAL A 657 -23.68 -1.16 16.26
N HIS A 658 -24.14 -1.68 15.15
CA HIS A 658 -23.33 -2.43 14.19
C HIS A 658 -23.29 -1.70 12.85
N VAL A 659 -22.09 -1.62 12.27
CA VAL A 659 -21.90 -1.11 10.91
C VAL A 659 -21.39 -2.25 10.05
N PRO A 660 -22.24 -2.84 9.18
CA PRO A 660 -21.89 -3.97 8.31
C PRO A 660 -20.66 -3.73 7.43
N ALA A 661 -20.20 -4.78 6.73
CA ALA A 661 -18.93 -4.84 6.01
C ALA A 661 -17.70 -4.75 6.93
N GLY A 662 -17.63 -5.63 7.93
CA GLY A 662 -16.58 -5.69 8.94
C GLY A 662 -15.14 -5.96 8.43
N ALA A 663 -14.97 -6.23 7.14
CA ALA A 663 -13.64 -6.35 6.53
C ALA A 663 -12.98 -5.00 6.16
N VAL A 664 -13.75 -3.91 6.20
CA VAL A 664 -13.28 -2.57 5.83
C VAL A 664 -13.28 -1.68 7.07
N PRO A 665 -12.13 -1.15 7.50
CA PRO A 665 -12.07 -0.15 8.58
C PRO A 665 -12.87 1.10 8.19
N LYS A 666 -13.60 1.66 9.15
CA LYS A 666 -14.44 2.85 8.97
C LYS A 666 -14.14 3.84 10.06
N ASP A 667 -13.89 5.09 9.67
CA ASP A 667 -13.69 6.18 10.61
C ASP A 667 -14.27 7.49 10.06
N GLY A 668 -14.57 8.41 10.95
CA GLY A 668 -15.05 9.75 10.64
C GLY A 668 -16.36 10.12 11.34
N PRO A 669 -16.61 11.43 11.49
CA PRO A 669 -17.76 11.95 12.24
C PRO A 669 -19.06 11.98 11.41
N SER A 670 -18.99 11.84 10.08
CA SER A 670 -20.11 12.08 9.14
C SER A 670 -21.29 11.12 9.25
N ALA A 671 -21.15 10.05 10.04
CA ALA A 671 -22.22 9.08 10.30
C ALA A 671 -23.09 9.45 11.53
N GLY A 672 -22.81 10.56 12.22
CA GLY A 672 -23.48 10.94 13.46
C GLY A 672 -24.99 11.05 13.32
N VAL A 673 -25.49 11.75 12.29
CA VAL A 673 -26.94 11.89 12.05
C VAL A 673 -27.59 10.54 11.72
N THR A 674 -26.89 9.66 11.02
CA THR A 674 -27.36 8.31 10.68
C THR A 674 -27.48 7.44 11.94
N MET A 675 -26.52 7.53 12.85
CA MET A 675 -26.53 6.83 14.13
C MET A 675 -27.66 7.27 15.01
N VAL A 676 -27.93 8.60 15.10
CA VAL A 676 -29.09 9.13 15.82
C VAL A 676 -30.37 8.58 15.24
N THR A 677 -30.52 8.62 13.91
CA THR A 677 -31.74 8.14 13.23
C THR A 677 -31.96 6.64 13.46
N ALA A 678 -30.91 5.82 13.38
CA ALA A 678 -31.00 4.39 13.67
C ALA A 678 -31.40 4.12 15.14
N LEU A 679 -30.83 4.85 16.09
CA LEU A 679 -31.14 4.73 17.51
C LEU A 679 -32.60 5.14 17.82
N VAL A 680 -33.08 6.23 17.21
CA VAL A 680 -34.48 6.68 17.38
C VAL A 680 -35.45 5.70 16.71
N SER A 681 -35.10 5.21 15.51
CA SER A 681 -35.88 4.17 14.82
C SER A 681 -36.02 2.90 15.67
N MET A 682 -34.91 2.42 16.24
CA MET A 682 -34.91 1.27 17.16
C MET A 682 -35.78 1.54 18.39
N ALA A 683 -35.63 2.69 19.03
CA ALA A 683 -36.28 3.01 20.29
C ALA A 683 -37.78 3.28 20.13
N THR A 684 -38.20 3.79 18.96
CA THR A 684 -39.60 4.10 18.65
C THR A 684 -40.32 2.94 17.92
N GLY A 685 -39.57 1.93 17.41
CA GLY A 685 -40.10 0.86 16.58
C GLY A 685 -40.56 1.32 15.19
N ARG A 686 -40.21 2.55 14.76
CA ARG A 686 -40.54 3.11 13.44
C ARG A 686 -39.46 2.79 12.45
N GLN A 687 -39.82 2.37 11.26
CA GLN A 687 -38.87 2.12 10.17
C GLN A 687 -38.32 3.45 9.63
N VAL A 688 -37.07 3.42 9.15
CA VAL A 688 -36.51 4.49 8.32
C VAL A 688 -37.00 4.27 6.89
N ARG A 689 -37.40 5.32 6.20
CA ARG A 689 -37.77 5.28 4.79
C ARG A 689 -36.63 4.69 3.96
N SER A 690 -36.96 3.74 3.09
CA SER A 690 -35.96 3.01 2.27
C SER A 690 -35.32 3.84 1.17
N ASP A 691 -35.97 4.96 0.80
CA ASP A 691 -35.53 5.89 -0.24
C ASP A 691 -34.69 7.06 0.28
N VAL A 692 -34.34 7.07 1.57
CA VAL A 692 -33.66 8.17 2.24
C VAL A 692 -32.23 7.80 2.60
N GLY A 693 -31.30 8.69 2.25
CA GLY A 693 -29.92 8.68 2.72
C GLY A 693 -29.57 9.93 3.51
N MET A 694 -28.57 9.84 4.36
CA MET A 694 -28.16 11.00 5.17
C MET A 694 -26.66 10.99 5.45
N THR A 695 -26.13 12.19 5.65
CA THR A 695 -24.76 12.39 6.11
C THR A 695 -24.68 13.68 6.92
N GLY A 696 -23.87 13.69 7.95
CA GLY A 696 -23.66 14.85 8.81
C GLY A 696 -23.06 14.45 10.15
N GLU A 697 -22.24 15.33 10.70
CA GLU A 697 -21.78 15.20 12.08
C GLU A 697 -22.85 15.73 13.02
N ALA A 698 -23.23 14.95 14.02
CA ALA A 698 -24.19 15.34 15.03
C ALA A 698 -23.48 15.86 16.29
N THR A 699 -23.98 16.96 16.85
CA THR A 699 -23.51 17.47 18.15
C THR A 699 -24.45 17.06 19.29
N LEU A 700 -23.98 17.20 20.54
CA LEU A 700 -24.81 16.97 21.74
C LEU A 700 -26.07 17.86 21.83
N ASN A 701 -26.07 18.99 21.12
CA ASN A 701 -27.20 19.95 21.09
C ASN A 701 -28.05 19.78 19.80
N GLY A 702 -27.89 18.71 19.05
CA GLY A 702 -28.66 18.41 17.84
C GLY A 702 -28.30 19.23 16.61
N ARG A 703 -27.19 19.97 16.61
CA ARG A 703 -26.72 20.66 15.40
C ARG A 703 -26.06 19.69 14.42
N VAL A 704 -26.30 19.94 13.15
CA VAL A 704 -25.67 19.22 12.05
C VAL A 704 -24.48 20.03 11.56
N LEU A 705 -23.26 19.46 11.70
CA LEU A 705 -22.02 20.10 11.28
C LEU A 705 -21.60 19.65 9.88
N PRO A 706 -20.83 20.50 9.14
CA PRO A 706 -20.39 20.21 7.79
C PRO A 706 -19.43 19.02 7.71
N ILE A 707 -19.45 18.37 6.56
CA ILE A 707 -18.66 17.16 6.27
C ILE A 707 -17.98 17.28 4.90
N GLY A 708 -16.99 16.42 4.64
CA GLY A 708 -16.34 16.36 3.35
C GLY A 708 -16.99 15.37 2.39
N GLY A 709 -16.68 15.55 1.09
CA GLY A 709 -17.03 14.61 0.04
C GLY A 709 -18.50 14.54 -0.34
N VAL A 710 -19.19 15.67 -0.34
CA VAL A 710 -20.63 15.76 -0.66
C VAL A 710 -20.91 15.21 -2.06
N LYS A 711 -20.15 15.63 -3.06
CA LYS A 711 -20.28 15.16 -4.46
C LYS A 711 -20.23 13.63 -4.54
N GLN A 712 -19.20 13.01 -3.95
CA GLN A 712 -19.03 11.56 -3.98
C GLN A 712 -20.16 10.82 -3.25
N LYS A 713 -20.66 11.40 -2.16
CA LYS A 713 -21.77 10.84 -1.40
C LYS A 713 -23.09 10.92 -2.16
N LEU A 714 -23.37 12.02 -2.84
CA LEU A 714 -24.57 12.17 -3.66
C LEU A 714 -24.56 11.24 -4.88
N LEU A 715 -23.40 11.06 -5.54
CA LEU A 715 -23.22 10.06 -6.59
C LEU A 715 -23.48 8.63 -6.07
N ALA A 716 -23.07 8.32 -4.85
CA ALA A 716 -23.36 7.03 -4.24
C ALA A 716 -24.85 6.85 -3.91
N ALA A 717 -25.51 7.91 -3.45
CA ALA A 717 -26.93 7.92 -3.18
C ALA A 717 -27.76 7.65 -4.44
N GLN A 718 -27.44 8.33 -5.54
CA GLN A 718 -28.07 8.12 -6.83
C GLN A 718 -27.91 6.68 -7.32
N ARG A 719 -26.70 6.13 -7.28
CA ARG A 719 -26.40 4.74 -7.66
C ARG A 719 -27.15 3.72 -6.81
N ALA A 720 -27.37 4.03 -5.52
CA ALA A 720 -28.12 3.19 -4.60
C ALA A 720 -29.64 3.29 -4.80
N GLY A 721 -30.11 4.15 -5.72
CA GLY A 721 -31.54 4.35 -5.98
C GLY A 721 -32.27 5.11 -4.88
N LEU A 722 -31.55 5.91 -4.09
CA LEU A 722 -32.17 6.80 -3.10
C LEU A 722 -32.84 7.97 -3.84
N SER A 723 -33.91 8.50 -3.27
CA SER A 723 -34.61 9.66 -3.82
C SER A 723 -34.41 10.93 -3.00
N THR A 724 -34.18 10.80 -1.69
CA THR A 724 -34.02 11.92 -0.78
C THR A 724 -32.69 11.80 -0.03
N VAL A 725 -31.94 12.89 0.06
CA VAL A 725 -30.66 12.92 0.79
C VAL A 725 -30.59 14.13 1.71
N PHE A 726 -30.34 13.89 2.99
CA PHE A 726 -30.08 14.93 3.98
C PHE A 726 -28.60 15.22 4.08
N ILE A 727 -28.24 16.51 3.92
CA ILE A 727 -26.86 17.01 4.06
C ILE A 727 -26.84 18.16 5.08
N PRO A 728 -25.68 18.50 5.65
CA PRO A 728 -25.56 19.70 6.47
C PRO A 728 -25.82 20.97 5.66
N GLN A 729 -26.56 21.94 6.22
CA GLN A 729 -26.84 23.24 5.58
C GLN A 729 -25.57 23.96 5.11
N ARG A 730 -24.48 23.85 5.86
CA ARG A 730 -23.20 24.48 5.52
C ARG A 730 -22.48 23.86 4.33
N ASN A 731 -22.93 22.68 3.88
CA ASN A 731 -22.46 22.05 2.66
C ASN A 731 -23.33 22.38 1.44
N GLU A 732 -24.30 23.30 1.55
CA GLU A 732 -25.08 23.74 0.40
C GLU A 732 -24.23 24.32 -0.73
N PRO A 733 -23.15 25.10 -0.48
CA PRO A 733 -22.25 25.54 -1.56
C PRO A 733 -21.53 24.41 -2.29
N ASP A 734 -21.32 23.25 -1.64
CA ASP A 734 -20.68 22.09 -2.28
C ASP A 734 -21.56 21.44 -3.37
N LEU A 735 -22.85 21.83 -3.43
CA LEU A 735 -23.77 21.37 -4.49
C LEU A 735 -23.43 21.95 -5.85
N ASP A 736 -22.76 23.11 -5.90
CA ASP A 736 -22.30 23.73 -7.14
C ASP A 736 -21.33 22.83 -7.92
N ASP A 737 -20.60 21.95 -7.18
CA ASP A 737 -19.67 20.98 -7.77
C ASP A 737 -20.32 19.65 -8.20
N VAL A 738 -21.62 19.47 -7.92
CA VAL A 738 -22.35 18.22 -8.21
C VAL A 738 -22.96 18.29 -9.61
N PRO A 739 -22.83 17.25 -10.44
CA PRO A 739 -23.44 17.22 -11.75
C PRO A 739 -24.96 17.46 -11.70
N ALA A 740 -25.47 18.27 -12.64
CA ALA A 740 -26.88 18.66 -12.68
C ALA A 740 -27.81 17.42 -12.73
N GLU A 741 -27.44 16.39 -13.46
CA GLU A 741 -28.18 15.13 -13.57
C GLU A 741 -28.37 14.42 -12.21
N VAL A 742 -27.41 14.54 -11.30
CA VAL A 742 -27.49 13.98 -9.96
C VAL A 742 -28.45 14.80 -9.10
N LEU A 743 -28.40 16.13 -9.21
CA LEU A 743 -29.30 17.04 -8.49
C LEU A 743 -30.74 16.96 -9.00
N GLU A 744 -30.95 16.66 -10.29
CA GLU A 744 -32.28 16.42 -10.85
C GLU A 744 -32.88 15.09 -10.39
N ALA A 745 -32.03 14.08 -10.13
CA ALA A 745 -32.45 12.75 -9.69
C ALA A 745 -32.67 12.64 -8.17
N LEU A 746 -32.10 13.55 -7.37
CA LEU A 746 -32.12 13.52 -5.91
C LEU A 746 -32.78 14.75 -5.31
N ASP A 747 -33.69 14.58 -4.38
CA ASP A 747 -34.21 15.64 -3.52
C ASP A 747 -33.18 15.88 -2.37
N VAL A 748 -32.22 16.75 -2.63
CA VAL A 748 -31.17 17.07 -1.65
C VAL A 748 -31.68 18.13 -0.69
N ARG A 749 -31.67 17.81 0.60
CA ARG A 749 -32.21 18.67 1.66
C ARG A 749 -31.10 19.12 2.62
N PRO A 750 -30.66 20.39 2.54
CA PRO A 750 -29.75 20.97 3.51
C PRO A 750 -30.44 21.14 4.88
N MET A 751 -29.83 20.64 5.95
CA MET A 751 -30.40 20.57 7.29
C MET A 751 -29.48 21.17 8.36
N THR A 752 -30.05 21.80 9.37
CA THR A 752 -29.30 22.35 10.50
C THR A 752 -29.53 21.60 11.80
N ASP A 753 -30.60 20.82 11.89
CA ASP A 753 -31.04 20.15 13.09
C ASP A 753 -31.28 18.68 12.88
N VAL A 754 -30.76 17.84 13.78
CA VAL A 754 -30.88 16.40 13.73
C VAL A 754 -32.31 15.94 13.95
N ALA A 755 -33.08 16.59 14.81
CA ALA A 755 -34.50 16.23 15.09
C ALA A 755 -35.36 16.38 13.82
N GLU A 756 -35.12 17.42 13.02
CA GLU A 756 -35.82 17.61 11.74
C GLU A 756 -35.48 16.49 10.73
N ILE A 757 -34.20 16.04 10.67
CA ILE A 757 -33.81 14.90 9.84
C ILE A 757 -34.55 13.66 10.29
N VAL A 758 -34.53 13.36 11.58
CA VAL A 758 -35.21 12.18 12.15
C VAL A 758 -36.72 12.20 11.84
N ALA A 759 -37.36 13.35 12.00
CA ALA A 759 -38.80 13.50 11.73
C ALA A 759 -39.17 13.21 10.28
N GLN A 760 -38.31 13.61 9.33
CA GLN A 760 -38.52 13.40 7.89
C GLN A 760 -38.05 12.02 7.38
N ALA A 761 -37.07 11.43 8.08
CA ALA A 761 -36.49 10.13 7.68
C ALA A 761 -37.30 8.94 8.17
N LEU A 762 -38.06 9.06 9.25
CA LEU A 762 -38.83 7.97 9.81
C LEU A 762 -40.22 7.87 9.17
N GLU A 763 -40.67 6.66 8.89
CA GLU A 763 -42.04 6.41 8.48
C GLU A 763 -43.04 6.96 9.52
N PRO A 764 -44.23 7.44 9.12
CA PRO A 764 -45.25 7.88 10.05
C PRO A 764 -45.55 6.81 11.09
N ALA A 765 -45.82 7.21 12.35
CA ALA A 765 -46.27 6.23 13.35
C ALA A 765 -47.55 5.54 12.84
N ALA A 766 -47.54 4.19 12.85
CA ALA A 766 -48.73 3.43 12.48
C ALA A 766 -49.91 3.93 13.33
N SER A 767 -50.92 4.50 12.68
CA SER A 767 -52.11 4.92 13.39
C SER A 767 -52.72 3.71 14.08
N ALA A 768 -53.10 3.82 15.36
CA ALA A 768 -53.69 2.77 16.20
C ALA A 768 -55.01 2.23 15.71
N ALA A 769 -55.37 2.46 14.42
CA ALA A 769 -56.66 2.12 13.83
C ALA A 769 -56.71 0.71 13.16
N THR A 770 -55.61 -0.07 13.12
CA THR A 770 -55.58 -1.36 12.40
C THR A 770 -55.39 -2.57 13.34
N ALA A 771 -55.45 -2.40 14.65
CA ALA A 771 -55.36 -3.52 15.61
C ALA A 771 -56.75 -4.04 16.10
N ALA A 772 -57.82 -3.73 15.37
CA ALA A 772 -59.18 -4.24 15.65
C ALA A 772 -59.84 -4.62 14.34
N ALA A 773 -59.38 -5.70 13.70
CA ALA A 773 -60.12 -6.45 12.70
C ALA A 773 -59.65 -7.92 12.71
#